data_9a3a79d6296064718f90f2e9997d123c
#
_entry.id   9a3a79d6296064718f90f2e9997d123c
#
_cell.length_a   1.000
_cell.length_b   1.000
_cell.length_c   1.000
_cell.angle_alpha   90.00
_cell.angle_beta   90.00
_cell.angle_gamma   90.00
#
_symmetry.space_group_name_H-M   'P 1'
#
loop_
_entity.id
_entity.type
_entity.pdbx_description
1 polymer ?
#
loop_
_entity_poly.entity_id
_entity_poly.type
_entity_poly.pdbx_seq_one_letter_code
_entity_poly.pdbx_strand_id
1 'polypeptide(L)'
;MIRAICLLVFLCTIGLARAQAQSGVITLTVVDAETGEEVPGAVIEIVPKAHPDQKKYYTSGYKGALQVRGLAYGSYTLAVTFMGYEKAEKEFRVTQPSENLGKIALREAAIAIETVVKEVQALRTSQKGDTVSYNANAFKVTADADVEGLLKKMPGITVNNGAVEAQGETIQKVFVDGKEFFGEDVTSAIKSLPAEAVERIEVYNKLSDQAEFSGMDDGESYKAINIVTRENMRQGIFGKAYAGYGYDADTETEAKNKYMVGGNVNFFSGSSRLSLIGLFNNVNQQNFSFEDILGVTGNSGGGGGRFGRGVGQYMVRHQDGVASVNAVGVNYSDTWGSRDQVTFQGSYFFNGTRTVNRARTERWYEDPAPIDTLFTDGYSRTQNFNNRLNARIEWKIADNQSLMIRPGLSFQSNDPFSTTYGRQFGESGYSVIDNFEDAFRNGYSVNTSAIYRVRLGKPGRTLTVDGFFNYFDSQNKQNSHTNDFGIYEDYPDLDPDPDENDLKKLIYQRMMNPSYRYRLNGRLTYTEPVSKYSQVSLGYRTSYNYQQSDKKTYRTGEDYDITGSLPDPLLSNAYKSSYTVHSLGPGFNYSKDRNTFAANVYYQRSSLSGEVIRTGSEEIRHAYNNVTYFMVGQFNLNRENTLRLFLRSYTDNPEVSQLQNVYDVSDAQYITRGNPDLRPSYSHNLSMHY
;
A
#
# COMPACT_ATOMS: atom_id res chain seq x y z
N MET A 1 38.86 -31.93 -22.48
CA MET A 1 37.98 -31.50 -21.38
C MET A 1 36.49 -31.74 -21.69
N ILE A 2 35.99 -31.36 -22.84
CA ILE A 2 34.53 -31.50 -23.18
C ILE A 2 34.02 -32.96 -23.20
N ARG A 3 34.84 -33.96 -23.62
CA ARG A 3 34.47 -35.36 -23.62
C ARG A 3 34.39 -36.02 -22.23
N ALA A 4 35.06 -35.50 -21.24
CA ALA A 4 35.00 -36.00 -19.85
C ALA A 4 33.73 -35.47 -19.12
N ILE A 5 33.30 -34.27 -19.45
CA ILE A 5 32.09 -33.65 -18.87
C ILE A 5 30.81 -34.33 -19.40
N CYS A 6 30.79 -34.73 -20.69
CA CYS A 6 29.65 -35.46 -21.26
C CYS A 6 29.50 -36.87 -20.68
N LEU A 7 30.61 -37.52 -20.31
CA LEU A 7 30.56 -38.86 -19.70
C LEU A 7 30.10 -38.81 -18.23
N LEU A 8 30.42 -37.73 -17.51
CA LEU A 8 29.97 -37.52 -16.13
C LEU A 8 28.47 -37.19 -16.05
N VAL A 9 27.95 -36.43 -17.00
CA VAL A 9 26.53 -36.12 -17.10
C VAL A 9 25.71 -37.36 -17.52
N PHE A 10 26.28 -38.25 -18.36
CA PHE A 10 25.60 -39.49 -18.77
C PHE A 10 25.60 -40.55 -17.65
N LEU A 11 26.59 -40.57 -16.77
CA LEU A 11 26.61 -41.48 -15.61
C LEU A 11 25.70 -41.02 -14.46
N CYS A 12 25.39 -39.70 -14.32
CA CYS A 12 24.42 -39.20 -13.36
C CYS A 12 22.96 -39.42 -13.72
N THR A 13 22.65 -39.76 -15.00
CA THR A 13 21.27 -39.99 -15.47
C THR A 13 20.82 -41.45 -15.31
N ILE A 14 21.68 -42.41 -15.00
CA ILE A 14 21.36 -43.83 -14.86
C ILE A 14 21.07 -44.28 -13.42
N GLY A 15 21.30 -43.40 -12.42
CA GLY A 15 21.20 -43.73 -10.98
C GLY A 15 19.84 -43.49 -10.30
N LEU A 16 18.81 -43.02 -10.99
CA LEU A 16 17.48 -42.82 -10.43
C LEU A 16 16.46 -43.83 -10.97
N ALA A 17 16.69 -45.09 -10.75
CA ALA A 17 15.60 -46.05 -10.73
C ALA A 17 14.72 -45.70 -9.50
N ARG A 18 13.69 -44.88 -9.71
CA ARG A 18 12.61 -44.72 -8.73
C ARG A 18 12.00 -46.09 -8.50
N ALA A 19 12.20 -46.64 -7.30
CA ALA A 19 11.34 -47.74 -6.82
C ALA A 19 9.91 -47.17 -6.85
N GLN A 20 9.14 -47.49 -7.89
CA GLN A 20 7.72 -47.18 -7.95
C GLN A 20 7.09 -48.02 -6.82
N ALA A 21 6.81 -47.35 -5.69
CA ALA A 21 6.03 -47.98 -4.66
C ALA A 21 4.71 -48.44 -5.29
N GLN A 22 4.48 -49.76 -5.31
CA GLN A 22 3.24 -50.31 -5.83
C GLN A 22 2.10 -49.75 -4.95
N SER A 23 1.20 -49.00 -5.58
CA SER A 23 0.05 -48.43 -4.92
C SER A 23 -1.24 -48.88 -5.55
N GLY A 24 -2.24 -49.11 -4.70
CA GLY A 24 -3.57 -49.55 -5.11
C GLY A 24 -4.63 -48.48 -4.85
N VAL A 25 -5.81 -48.73 -5.41
CA VAL A 25 -7.04 -47.98 -5.21
C VAL A 25 -8.00 -48.85 -4.40
N ILE A 26 -8.56 -48.31 -3.34
CA ILE A 26 -9.66 -48.93 -2.62
C ILE A 26 -10.98 -48.26 -2.92
N THR A 27 -12.06 -49.03 -2.97
CA THR A 27 -13.44 -48.54 -3.10
C THR A 27 -14.27 -49.17 -1.95
N LEU A 28 -15.15 -48.36 -1.37
CA LEU A 28 -16.12 -48.84 -0.37
C LEU A 28 -17.40 -47.99 -0.42
N THR A 29 -18.46 -48.50 0.20
CA THR A 29 -19.71 -47.75 0.38
C THR A 29 -20.14 -47.86 1.83
N VAL A 30 -20.44 -46.73 2.47
CA VAL A 30 -20.94 -46.72 3.85
C VAL A 30 -22.46 -46.75 3.78
N VAL A 31 -23.05 -47.67 4.55
CA VAL A 31 -24.51 -47.88 4.63
C VAL A 31 -24.97 -48.00 6.07
N ASP A 32 -26.22 -47.68 6.31
CA ASP A 32 -26.92 -47.98 7.55
C ASP A 32 -27.13 -49.48 7.67
N ALA A 33 -26.92 -50.06 8.86
CA ALA A 33 -26.98 -51.50 9.09
C ALA A 33 -28.42 -52.08 9.10
N GLU A 34 -29.42 -51.26 9.45
CA GLU A 34 -30.82 -51.69 9.58
C GLU A 34 -31.59 -51.37 8.29
N THR A 35 -31.46 -50.19 7.75
CA THR A 35 -32.21 -49.73 6.56
C THR A 35 -31.52 -50.07 5.24
N GLY A 36 -30.18 -50.27 5.27
CA GLY A 36 -29.37 -50.44 4.06
C GLY A 36 -29.19 -49.17 3.23
N GLU A 37 -29.70 -48.05 3.72
CA GLU A 37 -29.55 -46.76 3.07
C GLU A 37 -28.11 -46.25 3.07
N GLU A 38 -27.76 -45.50 2.05
CA GLU A 38 -26.40 -44.95 1.86
C GLU A 38 -26.16 -43.79 2.82
N VAL A 39 -25.02 -43.75 3.55
CA VAL A 39 -24.64 -42.73 4.53
C VAL A 39 -23.60 -41.77 3.91
N PRO A 40 -23.98 -40.63 3.35
CA PRO A 40 -23.06 -39.62 2.87
C PRO A 40 -22.47 -38.80 4.04
N GLY A 41 -21.23 -38.35 3.89
CA GLY A 41 -20.57 -37.50 4.89
C GLY A 41 -19.97 -38.24 6.10
N ALA A 42 -19.98 -39.59 6.11
CA ALA A 42 -19.29 -40.36 7.15
C ALA A 42 -17.77 -40.16 7.07
N VAL A 43 -17.11 -40.00 8.21
CA VAL A 43 -15.67 -39.82 8.30
C VAL A 43 -14.99 -41.19 8.35
N ILE A 44 -14.05 -41.41 7.44
CA ILE A 44 -13.30 -42.65 7.28
C ILE A 44 -11.84 -42.39 7.63
N GLU A 45 -11.33 -42.99 8.70
CA GLU A 45 -9.93 -43.00 9.10
C GLU A 45 -9.25 -44.25 8.54
N ILE A 46 -8.14 -44.09 7.84
CA ILE A 46 -7.33 -45.19 7.31
C ILE A 46 -5.94 -45.09 7.90
N VAL A 47 -5.52 -46.15 8.62
CA VAL A 47 -4.25 -46.22 9.34
C VAL A 47 -3.41 -47.36 8.81
N PRO A 48 -2.19 -47.17 8.31
CA PRO A 48 -1.27 -48.22 7.96
C PRO A 48 -0.80 -48.96 9.22
N LYS A 49 -0.89 -50.28 9.28
CA LYS A 49 -0.40 -51.04 10.45
C LYS A 49 1.12 -50.94 10.65
N ALA A 50 1.88 -50.72 9.59
CA ALA A 50 3.33 -50.53 9.66
C ALA A 50 3.75 -49.15 10.18
N HIS A 51 2.89 -48.13 10.04
CA HIS A 51 3.15 -46.75 10.42
C HIS A 51 1.88 -46.11 11.01
N PRO A 52 1.52 -46.42 12.28
CA PRO A 52 0.28 -45.96 12.89
C PRO A 52 0.17 -44.47 13.09
N ASP A 53 1.26 -43.73 12.98
CA ASP A 53 1.37 -42.29 13.02
C ASP A 53 0.90 -41.60 11.70
N GLN A 54 0.86 -42.35 10.61
CA GLN A 54 0.48 -41.84 9.28
C GLN A 54 -1.02 -42.04 8.97
N LYS A 55 -1.86 -41.51 9.83
CA LYS A 55 -3.32 -41.56 9.66
C LYS A 55 -3.80 -40.67 8.55
N LYS A 56 -4.76 -41.13 7.73
CA LYS A 56 -5.43 -40.35 6.69
C LYS A 56 -6.93 -40.39 6.92
N TYR A 57 -7.57 -39.20 6.72
CA TYR A 57 -9.00 -39.04 6.87
C TYR A 57 -9.67 -38.71 5.55
N TYR A 58 -10.82 -39.31 5.32
CA TYR A 58 -11.66 -39.14 4.14
C TYR A 58 -13.11 -39.00 4.58
N THR A 59 -13.97 -38.56 3.67
CA THR A 59 -15.42 -38.52 3.89
C THR A 59 -16.12 -39.27 2.75
N SER A 60 -17.17 -40.04 3.12
CA SER A 60 -18.02 -40.64 2.13
C SER A 60 -18.74 -39.60 1.29
N GLY A 61 -18.71 -39.75 -0.02
CA GLY A 61 -19.36 -38.87 -0.98
C GLY A 61 -20.87 -39.13 -1.11
N TYR A 62 -21.45 -38.54 -2.16
CA TYR A 62 -22.84 -38.81 -2.54
C TYR A 62 -23.05 -40.31 -2.72
N LYS A 63 -24.15 -40.86 -2.19
CA LYS A 63 -24.43 -42.30 -2.09
C LYS A 63 -23.46 -43.11 -1.20
N GLY A 64 -22.90 -42.50 -0.15
CA GLY A 64 -22.04 -43.20 0.79
C GLY A 64 -20.73 -43.74 0.22
N ALA A 65 -20.42 -43.48 -1.05
CA ALA A 65 -19.26 -44.05 -1.75
C ALA A 65 -17.96 -43.31 -1.45
N LEU A 66 -16.86 -44.06 -1.32
CA LEU A 66 -15.50 -43.53 -1.20
C LEU A 66 -14.55 -44.30 -2.12
N GLN A 67 -13.72 -43.55 -2.85
CA GLN A 67 -12.58 -44.07 -3.60
C GLN A 67 -11.30 -43.40 -3.13
N VAL A 68 -10.35 -44.20 -2.59
CA VAL A 68 -9.03 -43.68 -2.19
C VAL A 68 -7.96 -44.28 -3.09
N ARG A 69 -7.15 -43.41 -3.68
CA ARG A 69 -6.07 -43.75 -4.60
C ARG A 69 -4.70 -43.55 -3.94
N GLY A 70 -3.73 -44.32 -4.38
CA GLY A 70 -2.33 -44.16 -3.96
C GLY A 70 -2.03 -44.71 -2.58
N LEU A 71 -2.74 -45.74 -2.12
CA LEU A 71 -2.38 -46.51 -0.96
C LEU A 71 -1.28 -47.51 -1.30
N ALA A 72 -0.15 -47.48 -0.57
CA ALA A 72 0.93 -48.44 -0.75
C ALA A 72 0.42 -49.88 -0.46
N TYR A 73 1.00 -50.88 -1.05
CA TYR A 73 0.65 -52.26 -0.70
C TYR A 73 1.02 -52.51 0.74
N GLY A 74 0.09 -53.09 1.52
CA GLY A 74 0.26 -53.32 2.94
C GLY A 74 -1.05 -53.58 3.68
N SER A 75 -0.98 -53.76 4.98
CA SER A 75 -2.13 -53.96 5.86
C SER A 75 -2.56 -52.64 6.51
N TYR A 76 -3.86 -52.40 6.56
CA TYR A 76 -4.48 -51.18 7.05
C TYR A 76 -5.63 -51.49 8.00
N THR A 77 -5.90 -50.55 8.90
CA THR A 77 -7.13 -50.51 9.69
C THR A 77 -7.97 -49.35 9.18
N LEU A 78 -9.23 -49.60 8.88
CA LEU A 78 -10.24 -48.62 8.50
C LEU A 78 -11.19 -48.46 9.67
N ALA A 79 -11.48 -47.24 10.03
CA ALA A 79 -12.50 -46.91 11.03
C ALA A 79 -13.48 -45.86 10.42
N VAL A 80 -14.76 -46.16 10.52
CA VAL A 80 -15.82 -45.25 9.99
C VAL A 80 -16.62 -44.73 11.16
N THR A 81 -16.81 -43.42 11.19
CA THR A 81 -17.60 -42.69 12.20
C THR A 81 -18.60 -41.77 11.54
N PHE A 82 -19.81 -41.71 12.07
CA PHE A 82 -20.85 -40.78 11.66
C PHE A 82 -21.69 -40.42 12.88
N MET A 83 -22.22 -39.20 12.91
CA MET A 83 -23.01 -38.71 14.04
C MET A 83 -24.28 -39.54 14.22
N GLY A 84 -24.50 -40.06 15.41
CA GLY A 84 -25.64 -40.96 15.71
C GLY A 84 -25.37 -42.42 15.44
N TYR A 85 -24.16 -42.83 15.04
CA TYR A 85 -23.80 -44.21 14.77
C TYR A 85 -22.60 -44.69 15.60
N GLU A 86 -22.57 -45.99 15.90
CA GLU A 86 -21.40 -46.66 16.52
C GLU A 86 -20.22 -46.66 15.52
N LYS A 87 -19.01 -46.50 16.04
CA LYS A 87 -17.79 -46.62 15.26
C LYS A 87 -17.65 -48.03 14.67
N ALA A 88 -17.57 -48.15 13.35
CA ALA A 88 -17.29 -49.38 12.67
C ALA A 88 -15.81 -49.50 12.31
N GLU A 89 -15.17 -50.62 12.65
CA GLU A 89 -13.76 -50.86 12.33
C GLU A 89 -13.63 -52.11 11.44
N LYS A 90 -12.73 -52.05 10.45
CA LYS A 90 -12.41 -53.14 9.56
C LYS A 90 -10.93 -53.16 9.21
N GLU A 91 -10.32 -54.34 9.32
CA GLU A 91 -8.97 -54.56 8.81
C GLU A 91 -9.01 -54.99 7.36
N PHE A 92 -8.09 -54.46 6.53
CA PHE A 92 -7.96 -54.87 5.15
C PHE A 92 -6.51 -54.83 4.67
N ARG A 93 -6.23 -55.47 3.56
CA ARG A 93 -4.90 -55.48 2.97
C ARG A 93 -4.96 -55.13 1.50
N VAL A 94 -4.14 -54.18 1.09
CA VAL A 94 -3.99 -53.79 -0.31
C VAL A 94 -2.90 -54.67 -0.94
N THR A 95 -3.27 -55.55 -1.86
CA THR A 95 -2.37 -56.46 -2.55
C THR A 95 -2.42 -56.37 -4.05
N GLN A 96 -3.43 -55.68 -4.59
CA GLN A 96 -3.70 -55.54 -6.03
C GLN A 96 -3.92 -54.03 -6.36
N PRO A 97 -3.83 -53.68 -7.65
CA PRO A 97 -4.04 -52.30 -8.10
C PRO A 97 -5.44 -51.73 -7.78
N SER A 98 -6.44 -52.59 -7.54
CA SER A 98 -7.79 -52.17 -7.16
C SER A 98 -8.38 -53.19 -6.16
N GLU A 99 -8.82 -52.70 -5.01
CA GLU A 99 -9.43 -53.51 -3.94
C GLU A 99 -10.80 -52.94 -3.64
N ASN A 100 -11.84 -53.78 -3.67
CA ASN A 100 -13.19 -53.38 -3.27
C ASN A 100 -13.50 -53.91 -1.89
N LEU A 101 -13.64 -53.01 -0.88
CA LEU A 101 -13.94 -53.38 0.49
C LEU A 101 -15.43 -53.63 0.76
N GLY A 102 -16.27 -53.42 -0.28
CA GLY A 102 -17.72 -53.62 -0.20
C GLY A 102 -18.45 -52.59 0.65
N LYS A 103 -19.58 -53.01 1.21
CA LYS A 103 -20.39 -52.17 2.07
C LYS A 103 -19.87 -52.23 3.50
N ILE A 104 -19.71 -51.06 4.13
CA ILE A 104 -19.40 -50.91 5.56
C ILE A 104 -20.68 -50.45 6.24
N ALA A 105 -21.28 -51.30 7.05
CA ALA A 105 -22.52 -51.07 7.74
C ALA A 105 -22.28 -50.35 9.08
N LEU A 106 -22.93 -49.25 9.32
CA LEU A 106 -22.95 -48.49 10.58
C LEU A 106 -24.22 -48.88 11.35
N ARG A 107 -24.12 -49.11 12.63
CA ARG A 107 -25.25 -49.33 13.55
C ARG A 107 -25.57 -48.03 14.27
N GLU A 108 -26.85 -47.72 14.41
CA GLU A 108 -27.25 -46.54 15.20
C GLU A 108 -26.80 -46.74 16.67
N ALA A 109 -26.16 -45.70 17.21
CA ALA A 109 -25.80 -45.65 18.61
C ALA A 109 -27.00 -45.19 19.44
N ALA A 110 -27.39 -45.95 20.45
CA ALA A 110 -28.33 -45.49 21.45
C ALA A 110 -27.78 -44.22 22.13
N ILE A 111 -28.51 -43.11 22.03
CA ILE A 111 -28.05 -41.75 22.38
C ILE A 111 -27.67 -41.68 23.87
N ALA A 112 -26.39 -41.81 24.20
CA ALA A 112 -25.81 -41.11 25.34
C ALA A 112 -25.14 -39.86 24.82
N ILE A 113 -25.76 -38.68 25.04
CA ILE A 113 -25.18 -37.39 24.67
C ILE A 113 -24.03 -37.10 25.65
N GLU A 114 -22.88 -37.68 25.43
CA GLU A 114 -21.62 -37.12 25.90
C GLU A 114 -21.14 -36.17 24.82
N THR A 115 -21.17 -34.90 25.14
CA THR A 115 -20.61 -33.84 24.28
C THR A 115 -19.10 -34.04 24.22
N VAL A 116 -18.61 -34.84 23.27
CA VAL A 116 -17.19 -34.93 22.99
C VAL A 116 -16.83 -33.66 22.26
N VAL A 117 -16.41 -32.67 23.01
CA VAL A 117 -15.68 -31.51 22.46
C VAL A 117 -14.32 -32.01 21.97
N LYS A 118 -14.27 -32.50 20.75
CA LYS A 118 -13.00 -32.76 20.08
C LYS A 118 -12.44 -31.38 19.71
N GLU A 119 -11.51 -30.85 20.50
CA GLU A 119 -10.70 -29.70 20.09
C GLU A 119 -9.90 -30.11 18.87
N VAL A 120 -10.47 -29.88 17.69
CA VAL A 120 -9.69 -29.86 16.46
C VAL A 120 -8.91 -28.56 16.52
N GLN A 121 -7.60 -28.62 16.73
CA GLN A 121 -6.75 -27.46 16.57
C GLN A 121 -6.98 -26.94 15.14
N ALA A 122 -7.75 -25.87 15.04
CA ALA A 122 -7.93 -25.19 13.76
C ALA A 122 -6.56 -24.77 13.25
N LEU A 123 -6.24 -25.14 12.02
CA LEU A 123 -4.99 -24.72 11.38
C LEU A 123 -4.86 -23.21 11.52
N ARG A 124 -3.75 -22.75 12.10
CA ARG A 124 -3.48 -21.32 12.27
C ARG A 124 -3.44 -20.59 10.94
N THR A 125 -2.85 -21.24 9.95
CA THR A 125 -2.66 -20.73 8.60
C THR A 125 -2.97 -21.81 7.57
N SER A 126 -3.59 -21.42 6.48
CA SER A 126 -3.78 -22.27 5.29
C SER A 126 -3.42 -21.47 4.05
N GLN A 127 -2.90 -22.15 3.04
CA GLN A 127 -2.57 -21.52 1.77
C GLN A 127 -3.33 -22.18 0.63
N LYS A 128 -3.98 -21.36 -0.18
CA LYS A 128 -4.66 -21.80 -1.40
C LYS A 128 -4.24 -20.91 -2.56
N GLY A 129 -3.40 -21.42 -3.43
CA GLY A 129 -2.80 -20.63 -4.50
C GLY A 129 -1.82 -19.60 -3.92
N ASP A 130 -2.02 -18.33 -4.24
CA ASP A 130 -1.29 -17.19 -3.71
C ASP A 130 -1.92 -16.57 -2.45
N THR A 131 -3.11 -17.03 -2.07
CA THR A 131 -3.83 -16.55 -0.89
C THR A 131 -3.40 -17.32 0.34
N VAL A 132 -2.88 -16.60 1.34
CA VAL A 132 -2.62 -17.11 2.68
C VAL A 132 -3.76 -16.68 3.59
N SER A 133 -4.44 -17.65 4.19
CA SER A 133 -5.56 -17.43 5.10
C SER A 133 -5.13 -17.70 6.53
N TYR A 134 -5.36 -16.75 7.42
CA TYR A 134 -5.09 -16.82 8.86
C TYR A 134 -6.41 -16.95 9.60
N ASN A 135 -6.57 -17.99 10.41
CA ASN A 135 -7.74 -18.16 11.27
C ASN A 135 -7.63 -17.23 12.48
N ALA A 136 -8.51 -16.26 12.61
CA ALA A 136 -8.47 -15.27 13.69
C ALA A 136 -8.55 -15.91 15.08
N ASN A 137 -9.35 -16.98 15.23
CA ASN A 137 -9.51 -17.66 16.51
C ASN A 137 -8.25 -18.39 17.02
N ALA A 138 -7.27 -18.61 16.14
CA ALA A 138 -6.01 -19.27 16.52
C ALA A 138 -4.98 -18.31 17.14
N PHE A 139 -5.29 -17.00 17.19
CA PHE A 139 -4.41 -15.98 17.74
C PHE A 139 -5.09 -15.28 18.92
N LYS A 140 -4.44 -15.35 20.08
CA LYS A 140 -4.96 -14.70 21.29
C LYS A 140 -4.65 -13.21 21.28
N VAL A 141 -5.69 -12.42 21.38
CA VAL A 141 -5.64 -10.97 21.55
C VAL A 141 -6.50 -10.57 22.76
N THR A 142 -6.34 -9.34 23.24
CA THR A 142 -7.21 -8.79 24.30
C THR A 142 -8.63 -8.57 23.78
N ALA A 143 -9.62 -8.54 24.65
CA ALA A 143 -11.02 -8.40 24.27
C ALA A 143 -11.33 -7.08 23.56
N ASP A 144 -10.54 -6.04 23.83
CA ASP A 144 -10.62 -4.71 23.25
C ASP A 144 -9.77 -4.54 21.97
N ALA A 145 -9.04 -5.58 21.55
CA ALA A 145 -8.16 -5.51 20.39
C ALA A 145 -8.95 -5.21 19.10
N ASP A 146 -8.31 -4.46 18.23
CA ASP A 146 -8.71 -4.28 16.85
C ASP A 146 -7.99 -5.26 15.91
N VAL A 147 -8.27 -5.16 14.61
CA VAL A 147 -7.61 -5.96 13.59
C VAL A 147 -6.10 -5.70 13.56
N GLU A 148 -5.62 -4.49 13.87
CA GLU A 148 -4.19 -4.20 13.98
C GLU A 148 -3.53 -5.09 15.04
N GLY A 149 -4.13 -5.18 16.23
CA GLY A 149 -3.67 -6.05 17.32
C GLY A 149 -3.63 -7.51 16.92
N LEU A 150 -4.60 -7.96 16.11
CA LEU A 150 -4.67 -9.31 15.57
C LEU A 150 -3.57 -9.56 14.52
N LEU A 151 -3.36 -8.62 13.58
CA LEU A 151 -2.33 -8.71 12.54
C LEU A 151 -0.91 -8.80 13.13
N LYS A 152 -0.62 -8.06 14.20
CA LYS A 152 0.67 -8.12 14.93
C LYS A 152 1.01 -9.50 15.50
N LYS A 153 0.02 -10.39 15.65
CA LYS A 153 0.22 -11.76 16.13
C LYS A 153 0.37 -12.78 15.01
N MET A 154 0.14 -12.41 13.77
CA MET A 154 0.18 -13.31 12.62
C MET A 154 1.60 -13.43 12.06
N PRO A 155 2.08 -14.65 11.81
CA PRO A 155 3.43 -14.85 11.28
C PRO A 155 3.54 -14.30 9.84
N GLY A 156 4.67 -13.64 9.54
CA GLY A 156 4.92 -13.05 8.22
C GLY A 156 4.18 -11.75 7.95
N ILE A 157 3.54 -11.16 8.97
CA ILE A 157 2.92 -9.83 8.91
C ILE A 157 3.65 -8.93 9.93
N THR A 158 4.02 -7.74 9.49
CA THR A 158 4.59 -6.69 10.33
C THR A 158 3.70 -5.44 10.25
N VAL A 159 3.51 -4.78 11.38
CA VAL A 159 2.73 -3.54 11.46
C VAL A 159 3.58 -2.49 12.16
N ASN A 160 4.01 -1.48 11.40
CA ASN A 160 4.83 -0.38 11.89
C ASN A 160 4.10 0.95 11.62
N ASN A 161 3.75 1.68 12.66
CA ASN A 161 3.09 2.99 12.57
C ASN A 161 1.86 3.00 11.64
N GLY A 162 1.05 1.92 11.65
CA GLY A 162 -0.12 1.75 10.80
C GLY A 162 0.15 1.23 9.40
N ALA A 163 1.40 1.19 8.93
CA ALA A 163 1.77 0.49 7.72
C ALA A 163 1.80 -1.01 7.97
N VAL A 164 1.17 -1.77 7.09
CA VAL A 164 1.13 -3.23 7.15
C VAL A 164 1.97 -3.80 6.02
N GLU A 165 2.91 -4.64 6.37
CA GLU A 165 3.66 -5.46 5.41
C GLU A 165 3.32 -6.93 5.62
N ALA A 166 3.09 -7.64 4.55
CA ALA A 166 2.86 -9.08 4.58
C ALA A 166 3.75 -9.76 3.55
N GLN A 167 4.48 -10.77 3.99
CA GLN A 167 5.42 -11.52 3.14
C GLN A 167 6.50 -10.63 2.48
N GLY A 168 6.92 -9.54 3.15
CA GLY A 168 7.91 -8.58 2.64
C GLY A 168 7.37 -7.57 1.63
N GLU A 169 6.06 -7.54 1.39
CA GLU A 169 5.39 -6.57 0.52
C GLU A 169 4.39 -5.73 1.31
N THR A 170 4.32 -4.44 1.03
CA THR A 170 3.40 -3.54 1.70
C THR A 170 1.97 -3.73 1.20
N ILE A 171 1.03 -3.81 2.14
CA ILE A 171 -0.41 -3.87 1.85
C ILE A 171 -0.89 -2.51 1.35
N GLN A 172 -1.54 -2.50 0.19
CA GLN A 172 -2.06 -1.27 -0.40
C GLN A 172 -3.54 -1.04 -0.12
N LYS A 173 -4.31 -2.10 0.08
CA LYS A 173 -5.76 -2.00 0.33
C LYS A 173 -6.26 -3.06 1.28
N VAL A 174 -7.30 -2.69 2.01
CA VAL A 174 -8.05 -3.59 2.90
C VAL A 174 -9.46 -3.75 2.37
N PHE A 175 -9.91 -5.00 2.32
CA PHE A 175 -11.27 -5.38 1.98
C PHE A 175 -11.94 -5.99 3.21
N VAL A 176 -13.24 -5.79 3.34
CA VAL A 176 -14.08 -6.47 4.33
C VAL A 176 -15.17 -7.24 3.57
N ASP A 177 -15.13 -8.57 3.70
CA ASP A 177 -15.97 -9.49 2.91
C ASP A 177 -15.98 -9.17 1.42
N GLY A 178 -14.79 -8.87 0.86
CA GLY A 178 -14.58 -8.57 -0.55
C GLY A 178 -14.94 -7.16 -1.00
N LYS A 179 -15.43 -6.28 -0.11
CA LYS A 179 -15.68 -4.87 -0.41
C LYS A 179 -14.55 -3.99 0.11
N GLU A 180 -14.08 -3.04 -0.69
CA GLU A 180 -13.04 -2.09 -0.29
C GLU A 180 -13.50 -1.30 0.95
N PHE A 181 -12.64 -1.22 1.96
CA PHE A 181 -12.98 -0.64 3.25
C PHE A 181 -12.03 0.51 3.57
N PHE A 182 -12.57 1.71 3.77
CA PHE A 182 -11.85 2.97 3.92
C PHE A 182 -10.93 3.34 2.74
N GLY A 183 -11.21 2.84 1.53
CA GLY A 183 -10.45 3.15 0.32
C GLY A 183 -9.00 2.68 0.43
N GLU A 184 -8.06 3.59 0.27
CA GLU A 184 -6.63 3.29 0.33
C GLU A 184 -6.05 3.51 1.75
N ASP A 185 -6.88 3.87 2.73
CA ASP A 185 -6.44 4.06 4.12
C ASP A 185 -6.42 2.74 4.90
N VAL A 186 -5.32 2.01 4.77
CA VAL A 186 -5.09 0.74 5.47
C VAL A 186 -5.14 0.90 6.99
N THR A 187 -4.59 1.99 7.51
CA THR A 187 -4.53 2.25 8.96
C THR A 187 -5.91 2.40 9.55
N SER A 188 -6.77 3.22 8.93
CA SER A 188 -8.15 3.38 9.37
C SER A 188 -8.93 2.07 9.28
N ALA A 189 -8.71 1.30 8.22
CA ALA A 189 -9.39 0.03 8.03
C ALA A 189 -9.07 -0.98 9.14
N ILE A 190 -7.79 -1.17 9.49
CA ILE A 190 -7.38 -2.15 10.50
C ILE A 190 -7.67 -1.73 11.95
N LYS A 191 -7.77 -0.43 12.22
CA LYS A 191 -8.09 0.11 13.56
C LYS A 191 -9.59 0.27 13.82
N SER A 192 -10.42 0.26 12.78
CA SER A 192 -11.85 0.49 12.89
C SER A 192 -12.67 -0.76 13.15
N LEU A 193 -12.11 -1.96 12.95
CA LEU A 193 -12.81 -3.22 13.18
C LEU A 193 -12.27 -3.91 14.43
N PRO A 194 -13.16 -4.33 15.36
CA PRO A 194 -12.74 -5.14 16.49
C PRO A 194 -12.30 -6.54 16.02
N ALA A 195 -11.24 -7.07 16.63
CA ALA A 195 -10.72 -8.40 16.32
C ALA A 195 -11.77 -9.50 16.50
N GLU A 196 -12.70 -9.31 17.43
CA GLU A 196 -13.80 -10.24 17.70
C GLU A 196 -14.75 -10.42 16.50
N ALA A 197 -14.91 -9.41 15.65
CA ALA A 197 -15.73 -9.49 14.45
C ALA A 197 -15.10 -10.35 13.34
N VAL A 198 -13.81 -10.68 13.44
CA VAL A 198 -13.05 -11.36 12.41
C VAL A 198 -13.13 -12.86 12.55
N GLU A 199 -13.48 -13.56 11.48
CA GLU A 199 -13.39 -15.01 11.35
C GLU A 199 -11.99 -15.43 10.86
N ARG A 200 -11.53 -14.80 9.76
CA ARG A 200 -10.21 -15.04 9.17
C ARG A 200 -9.71 -13.81 8.40
N ILE A 201 -8.43 -13.75 8.22
CA ILE A 201 -7.76 -12.74 7.40
C ILE A 201 -7.07 -13.43 6.22
N GLU A 202 -7.35 -12.95 5.02
CA GLU A 202 -6.79 -13.46 3.77
C GLU A 202 -5.80 -12.44 3.22
N VAL A 203 -4.56 -12.86 2.97
CA VAL A 203 -3.52 -12.06 2.33
C VAL A 203 -3.28 -12.62 0.94
N TYR A 204 -3.42 -11.80 -0.08
CA TYR A 204 -3.35 -12.22 -1.48
C TYR A 204 -2.86 -11.11 -2.40
N ASN A 205 -2.48 -11.49 -3.62
CA ASN A 205 -2.21 -10.54 -4.68
C ASN A 205 -3.52 -10.21 -5.40
N LYS A 206 -4.01 -8.99 -5.22
CA LYS A 206 -5.18 -8.49 -5.92
C LYS A 206 -4.76 -8.10 -7.33
N LEU A 207 -5.41 -8.67 -8.31
CA LEU A 207 -5.23 -8.28 -9.71
C LEU A 207 -5.70 -6.84 -9.93
N SER A 208 -5.15 -6.18 -10.93
CA SER A 208 -5.67 -4.90 -11.38
C SER A 208 -7.13 -5.02 -11.84
N ASP A 209 -7.89 -3.93 -11.81
CA ASP A 209 -9.27 -3.94 -12.32
C ASP A 209 -9.34 -4.33 -13.80
N GLN A 210 -8.28 -4.07 -14.57
CA GLN A 210 -8.16 -4.49 -15.95
C GLN A 210 -7.92 -6.00 -16.08
N ALA A 211 -7.02 -6.55 -15.27
CA ALA A 211 -6.72 -7.98 -15.27
C ALA A 211 -7.93 -8.80 -14.83
N GLU A 212 -8.68 -8.36 -13.82
CA GLU A 212 -9.93 -9.01 -13.42
C GLU A 212 -10.98 -9.01 -14.53
N PHE A 213 -11.09 -7.92 -15.28
CA PHE A 213 -12.05 -7.83 -16.38
C PHE A 213 -11.67 -8.65 -17.61
N SER A 214 -10.38 -8.62 -17.98
CA SER A 214 -9.85 -9.37 -19.12
C SER A 214 -9.68 -10.86 -18.83
N GLY A 215 -9.60 -11.23 -17.54
CA GLY A 215 -9.29 -12.57 -17.07
C GLY A 215 -7.81 -12.94 -17.22
N MET A 216 -6.93 -11.96 -17.45
CA MET A 216 -5.49 -12.15 -17.60
C MET A 216 -4.70 -11.13 -16.80
N ASP A 217 -3.69 -11.60 -16.10
CA ASP A 217 -2.77 -10.79 -15.31
C ASP A 217 -1.99 -9.83 -16.23
N ASP A 218 -2.09 -8.52 -15.95
CA ASP A 218 -1.38 -7.47 -16.68
C ASP A 218 -0.07 -7.05 -15.97
N GLY A 219 0.25 -7.73 -14.85
CA GLY A 219 1.40 -7.46 -14.03
C GLY A 219 1.26 -6.24 -13.11
N GLU A 220 0.09 -5.62 -13.06
CA GLU A 220 -0.23 -4.50 -12.16
C GLU A 220 -0.99 -4.98 -10.91
N SER A 221 -0.67 -6.19 -10.41
CA SER A 221 -1.24 -6.69 -9.15
C SER A 221 -0.60 -6.01 -7.93
N TYR A 222 -1.32 -5.97 -6.84
CA TYR A 222 -0.85 -5.41 -5.57
C TYR A 222 -1.24 -6.30 -4.40
N LYS A 223 -0.49 -6.20 -3.28
CA LYS A 223 -0.77 -6.95 -2.06
C LYS A 223 -1.97 -6.36 -1.34
N ALA A 224 -2.93 -7.20 -1.00
CA ALA A 224 -4.17 -6.82 -0.32
C ALA A 224 -4.50 -7.76 0.84
N ILE A 225 -5.28 -7.23 1.78
CA ILE A 225 -5.89 -8.00 2.86
C ILE A 225 -7.39 -8.01 2.66
N ASN A 226 -8.01 -9.20 2.78
CA ASN A 226 -9.46 -9.34 2.93
C ASN A 226 -9.77 -9.83 4.34
N ILE A 227 -10.48 -9.03 5.11
CA ILE A 227 -11.00 -9.37 6.43
C ILE A 227 -12.36 -10.02 6.23
N VAL A 228 -12.44 -11.32 6.52
CA VAL A 228 -13.72 -12.04 6.48
C VAL A 228 -14.35 -11.98 7.85
N THR A 229 -15.54 -11.38 7.92
CA THR A 229 -16.29 -11.23 9.18
C THR A 229 -17.05 -12.50 9.50
N ARG A 230 -17.29 -12.74 10.79
CA ARG A 230 -18.14 -13.84 11.28
C ARG A 230 -19.56 -13.64 10.79
N GLU A 231 -20.29 -14.72 10.53
CA GLU A 231 -21.65 -14.65 9.99
C GLU A 231 -22.61 -13.82 10.87
N ASN A 232 -22.49 -13.94 12.19
CA ASN A 232 -23.29 -13.17 13.13
C ASN A 232 -22.93 -11.67 13.18
N MET A 233 -21.77 -11.28 12.63
CA MET A 233 -21.32 -9.88 12.55
C MET A 233 -21.57 -9.24 11.16
N ARG A 234 -22.10 -10.00 10.21
CA ARG A 234 -22.50 -9.47 8.88
C ARG A 234 -23.80 -8.68 8.90
N GLN A 235 -24.58 -8.81 9.97
CA GLN A 235 -25.83 -8.06 10.22
C GLN A 235 -25.85 -7.62 11.67
N GLY A 236 -26.02 -6.31 11.90
CA GLY A 236 -26.12 -5.76 13.25
C GLY A 236 -25.28 -4.49 13.45
N ILE A 237 -25.17 -4.14 14.70
CA ILE A 237 -24.42 -2.96 15.16
C ILE A 237 -23.33 -3.46 16.11
N PHE A 238 -22.10 -3.09 15.84
CA PHE A 238 -20.96 -3.41 16.71
C PHE A 238 -19.91 -2.31 16.67
N GLY A 239 -19.11 -2.22 17.71
CA GLY A 239 -18.07 -1.21 17.80
C GLY A 239 -17.42 -1.20 19.17
N LYS A 240 -16.57 -0.20 19.36
CA LYS A 240 -15.93 0.07 20.66
C LYS A 240 -15.91 1.56 20.94
N ALA A 241 -15.96 1.90 22.21
CA ALA A 241 -15.72 3.25 22.70
C ALA A 241 -14.76 3.19 23.90
N TYR A 242 -13.89 4.18 24.01
CA TYR A 242 -12.97 4.29 25.12
C TYR A 242 -12.78 5.77 25.50
N ALA A 243 -12.49 5.99 26.77
CA ALA A 243 -12.12 7.29 27.31
C ALA A 243 -11.04 7.11 28.36
N GLY A 244 -10.09 8.01 28.37
CA GLY A 244 -9.02 8.03 29.35
C GLY A 244 -8.66 9.44 29.74
N TYR A 245 -8.25 9.61 30.99
CA TYR A 245 -7.73 10.85 31.52
C TYR A 245 -6.42 10.60 32.28
N GLY A 246 -5.50 11.54 32.17
CA GLY A 246 -4.22 11.50 32.86
C GLY A 246 -3.73 12.88 33.20
N TYR A 247 -2.75 12.95 34.07
CA TYR A 247 -2.09 14.19 34.47
C TYR A 247 -0.58 14.05 34.28
N ASP A 248 0.01 15.02 33.59
CA ASP A 248 1.44 15.14 33.39
C ASP A 248 2.02 16.15 34.37
N ALA A 249 2.85 15.68 35.31
CA ALA A 249 3.45 16.53 36.34
C ALA A 249 4.66 17.32 35.81
N ASP A 250 5.14 17.05 34.61
CA ASP A 250 6.27 17.76 34.01
C ASP A 250 5.93 19.24 33.82
N THR A 251 6.82 20.10 34.27
CA THR A 251 6.65 21.56 34.24
C THR A 251 6.82 22.14 32.84
N GLU A 252 7.50 21.42 31.93
CA GLU A 252 7.76 21.86 30.57
C GLU A 252 6.63 21.50 29.58
N THR A 253 5.68 20.70 30.00
CA THR A 253 4.56 20.28 29.15
C THR A 253 3.51 21.40 29.02
N GLU A 254 3.18 21.81 27.80
CA GLU A 254 2.17 22.86 27.53
C GLU A 254 0.77 22.48 28.03
N ALA A 255 0.41 21.19 28.02
CA ALA A 255 -0.87 20.69 28.47
C ALA A 255 -0.70 19.61 29.53
N LYS A 256 -0.84 19.97 30.80
CA LYS A 256 -0.73 19.04 31.95
C LYS A 256 -1.86 18.01 31.98
N ASN A 257 -3.06 18.40 31.58
CA ASN A 257 -4.20 17.50 31.52
C ASN A 257 -4.13 16.70 30.24
N LYS A 258 -4.01 15.39 30.36
CA LYS A 258 -3.99 14.44 29.23
C LYS A 258 -5.34 13.77 29.12
N TYR A 259 -5.82 13.61 27.89
CA TYR A 259 -7.08 12.93 27.62
C TYR A 259 -6.99 12.12 26.33
N MET A 260 -7.80 11.08 26.28
CA MET A 260 -8.02 10.28 25.11
C MET A 260 -9.48 9.81 25.09
N VAL A 261 -10.21 10.20 24.06
CA VAL A 261 -11.59 9.77 23.82
C VAL A 261 -11.68 9.29 22.38
N GLY A 262 -12.22 8.10 22.18
CA GLY A 262 -12.36 7.57 20.84
C GLY A 262 -13.26 6.36 20.77
N GLY A 263 -13.47 5.91 19.54
CA GLY A 263 -14.26 4.73 19.27
C GLY A 263 -14.66 4.60 17.83
N ASN A 264 -15.31 3.49 17.53
CA ASN A 264 -15.94 3.24 16.24
C ASN A 264 -17.28 2.55 16.43
N VAL A 265 -18.18 2.78 15.48
CA VAL A 265 -19.47 2.10 15.39
C VAL A 265 -19.68 1.66 13.95
N ASN A 266 -20.04 0.39 13.78
CA ASN A 266 -20.27 -0.24 12.49
C ASN A 266 -21.71 -0.75 12.42
N PHE A 267 -22.44 -0.33 11.39
CA PHE A 267 -23.80 -0.73 11.07
C PHE A 267 -23.76 -1.56 9.79
N PHE A 268 -23.97 -2.86 9.91
CA PHE A 268 -23.97 -3.78 8.77
C PHE A 268 -25.39 -4.35 8.56
N SER A 269 -25.90 -4.25 7.34
CA SER A 269 -27.23 -4.74 6.97
C SER A 269 -27.23 -5.19 5.51
N GLY A 270 -27.12 -6.49 5.27
CA GLY A 270 -27.06 -7.05 3.92
C GLY A 270 -25.87 -6.50 3.12
N SER A 271 -26.15 -5.79 2.03
CA SER A 271 -25.12 -5.14 1.20
C SER A 271 -24.65 -3.80 1.76
N SER A 272 -25.45 -3.18 2.64
CA SER A 272 -25.15 -1.85 3.19
C SER A 272 -24.25 -1.94 4.41
N ARG A 273 -23.21 -1.11 4.44
CA ARG A 273 -22.26 -0.98 5.54
C ARG A 273 -21.96 0.48 5.80
N LEU A 274 -22.20 0.92 7.01
CA LEU A 274 -21.84 2.24 7.49
C LEU A 274 -20.89 2.09 8.69
N SER A 275 -19.74 2.73 8.62
CA SER A 275 -18.77 2.78 9.72
C SER A 275 -18.49 4.23 10.09
N LEU A 276 -18.56 4.53 11.38
CA LEU A 276 -18.22 5.84 11.95
C LEU A 276 -17.04 5.66 12.89
N ILE A 277 -16.06 6.57 12.83
CA ILE A 277 -14.88 6.55 13.69
C ILE A 277 -14.65 7.95 14.26
N GLY A 278 -14.28 8.03 15.53
CA GLY A 278 -13.87 9.26 16.18
C GLY A 278 -12.66 9.05 17.07
N LEU A 279 -11.74 10.02 17.07
CA LEU A 279 -10.57 10.05 17.96
C LEU A 279 -10.24 11.48 18.34
N PHE A 280 -10.19 11.73 19.64
CA PHE A 280 -9.85 13.02 20.22
C PHE A 280 -8.85 12.78 21.35
N ASN A 281 -7.63 13.29 21.22
CA ASN A 281 -6.60 13.10 22.23
C ASN A 281 -5.49 14.15 22.17
N ASN A 282 -4.73 14.24 23.26
CA ASN A 282 -3.47 14.97 23.34
C ASN A 282 -2.31 14.11 23.88
N VAL A 283 -2.36 12.80 23.59
CA VAL A 283 -1.37 11.79 23.99
C VAL A 283 -0.65 11.19 22.79
N ASN A 284 -0.58 11.92 21.69
CA ASN A 284 0.15 11.55 20.47
C ASN A 284 -0.37 10.29 19.76
N GLN A 285 -1.65 9.93 19.97
CA GLN A 285 -2.25 8.78 19.30
C GLN A 285 -2.86 9.18 17.96
N GLN A 286 -2.49 8.48 16.89
CA GLN A 286 -3.04 8.68 15.56
C GLN A 286 -3.72 7.39 15.07
N ASN A 287 -4.92 7.53 14.49
CA ASN A 287 -5.70 6.41 13.95
C ASN A 287 -5.92 6.47 12.44
N PHE A 288 -5.49 7.55 11.77
CA PHE A 288 -5.73 7.76 10.36
C PHE A 288 -4.43 7.96 9.61
N SER A 289 -4.36 7.47 8.39
CA SER A 289 -3.28 7.84 7.49
C SER A 289 -3.42 9.32 7.11
N PHE A 290 -2.29 9.96 6.99
CA PHE A 290 -2.18 11.36 6.71
C PHE A 290 -1.67 11.56 5.28
N GLU A 291 -2.49 12.14 4.42
CA GLU A 291 -2.05 12.55 3.10
C GLU A 291 -1.49 13.97 3.18
N ASP A 292 -0.19 14.11 2.94
CA ASP A 292 0.47 15.42 2.88
C ASP A 292 0.37 16.01 1.48
N ILE A 293 -0.67 16.80 1.25
CA ILE A 293 -0.90 17.45 -0.04
C ILE A 293 0.07 18.62 -0.26
N LEU A 294 0.50 19.26 0.83
CA LEU A 294 1.29 20.48 0.78
C LEU A 294 2.81 20.24 0.90
N GLY A 295 3.22 18.98 1.13
CA GLY A 295 4.63 18.65 1.34
C GLY A 295 5.20 19.13 2.67
N VAL A 296 4.34 19.36 3.66
CA VAL A 296 4.67 20.02 4.93
C VAL A 296 5.34 19.10 5.94
N THR A 297 5.05 17.80 5.89
CA THR A 297 5.58 16.82 6.84
C THR A 297 7.05 16.48 6.61
N GLY A 298 7.77 17.45 6.09
CA GLY A 298 9.22 17.54 5.98
C GLY A 298 10.01 16.24 6.12
N ASN A 299 10.12 15.51 5.07
CA ASN A 299 11.35 14.80 4.75
C ASN A 299 11.55 14.79 3.24
N SER A 300 11.99 15.92 2.70
CA SER A 300 12.66 16.00 1.40
C SER A 300 14.05 15.32 1.45
N GLY A 301 14.36 14.65 2.56
CA GLY A 301 15.52 13.80 2.71
C GLY A 301 15.44 12.61 1.76
N GLY A 302 16.26 12.69 0.75
CA GLY A 302 16.46 11.88 -0.38
C GLY A 302 16.29 10.38 -0.29
N GLY A 303 15.99 9.79 -1.43
CA GLY A 303 16.32 8.41 -1.72
C GLY A 303 15.23 7.39 -1.47
N GLY A 304 13.98 7.75 -1.54
CA GLY A 304 12.93 6.76 -1.71
C GLY A 304 12.80 6.36 -3.17
N GLY A 305 13.32 5.18 -3.52
CA GLY A 305 13.09 4.61 -4.83
C GLY A 305 11.60 4.60 -5.16
N ARG A 306 11.25 4.79 -6.40
CA ARG A 306 9.89 4.93 -6.96
C ARG A 306 8.90 3.80 -6.67
N PHE A 307 9.33 2.71 -6.03
CA PHE A 307 8.46 1.67 -5.48
C PHE A 307 7.54 2.20 -4.35
N GLY A 308 7.83 3.35 -3.75
CA GLY A 308 7.10 3.96 -2.66
C GLY A 308 6.04 5.01 -3.02
N ARG A 309 5.87 5.39 -4.30
CA ARG A 309 4.93 6.48 -4.67
C ARG A 309 3.44 6.18 -4.40
N GLY A 310 3.06 4.92 -4.28
CA GLY A 310 1.68 4.54 -3.93
C GLY A 310 1.45 4.34 -2.43
N VAL A 311 2.49 3.99 -1.69
CA VAL A 311 2.37 3.52 -0.30
C VAL A 311 2.86 4.56 0.70
N GLY A 312 3.88 5.34 0.35
CA GLY A 312 4.40 6.41 1.22
C GLY A 312 3.39 7.52 1.52
N GLN A 313 2.37 7.68 0.69
CA GLN A 313 1.28 8.64 0.90
C GLN A 313 0.31 8.21 1.99
N TYR A 314 0.23 6.91 2.29
CA TYR A 314 -0.73 6.33 3.24
C TYR A 314 -0.08 5.89 4.56
N MET A 315 1.24 6.05 4.69
CA MET A 315 1.91 5.77 5.95
C MET A 315 1.60 6.85 6.97
N VAL A 316 1.13 6.45 8.14
CA VAL A 316 1.12 7.31 9.34
C VAL A 316 2.57 7.56 9.71
N ARG A 317 3.09 8.75 9.38
CA ARG A 317 4.43 9.15 9.80
C ARG A 317 4.37 9.58 11.25
N HIS A 318 5.24 9.02 12.05
CA HIS A 318 5.48 9.51 13.40
C HIS A 318 6.03 10.94 13.27
N GLN A 319 5.34 11.91 13.84
CA GLN A 319 5.83 13.29 13.96
C GLN A 319 6.59 13.42 15.27
N ASP A 320 7.76 14.02 15.23
CA ASP A 320 8.51 14.34 16.43
C ASP A 320 7.73 15.36 17.26
N GLY A 321 7.78 15.22 18.59
CA GLY A 321 7.08 16.09 19.51
C GLY A 321 5.76 15.54 20.04
N VAL A 322 4.99 16.39 20.68
CA VAL A 322 3.71 16.07 21.32
C VAL A 322 2.57 16.57 20.43
N ALA A 323 1.70 15.66 20.01
CA ALA A 323 0.57 15.97 19.15
C ALA A 323 -0.77 15.85 19.89
N SER A 324 -1.64 16.84 19.65
CA SER A 324 -3.08 16.74 19.90
C SER A 324 -3.77 16.41 18.57
N VAL A 325 -4.65 15.42 18.59
CA VAL A 325 -5.33 14.90 17.40
C VAL A 325 -6.84 14.95 17.61
N ASN A 326 -7.54 15.51 16.63
CA ASN A 326 -8.99 15.51 16.53
C ASN A 326 -9.36 14.93 15.15
N ALA A 327 -9.96 13.76 15.13
CA ALA A 327 -10.21 13.04 13.89
C ALA A 327 -11.59 12.41 13.86
N VAL A 328 -12.24 12.48 12.70
CA VAL A 328 -13.54 11.85 12.43
C VAL A 328 -13.50 11.21 11.06
N GLY A 329 -13.99 9.98 10.97
CA GLY A 329 -14.09 9.25 9.71
C GLY A 329 -15.47 8.64 9.52
N VAL A 330 -15.94 8.64 8.28
CA VAL A 330 -17.17 7.99 7.85
C VAL A 330 -16.85 7.14 6.64
N ASN A 331 -17.28 5.89 6.65
CA ASN A 331 -17.23 5.00 5.49
C ASN A 331 -18.60 4.42 5.22
N TYR A 332 -19.03 4.48 3.97
CA TYR A 332 -20.29 3.89 3.53
C TYR A 332 -20.05 3.05 2.27
N SER A 333 -20.61 1.85 2.24
CA SER A 333 -20.64 1.02 1.04
C SER A 333 -21.97 0.32 0.88
N ASP A 334 -22.46 0.26 -0.35
CA ASP A 334 -23.68 -0.44 -0.69
C ASP A 334 -23.68 -0.94 -2.13
N THR A 335 -24.64 -1.81 -2.46
CA THR A 335 -24.85 -2.33 -3.80
C THR A 335 -26.31 -2.17 -4.18
N TRP A 336 -26.56 -1.49 -5.30
CA TRP A 336 -27.90 -1.13 -5.75
C TRP A 336 -28.26 -1.76 -7.08
N GLY A 337 -29.58 -1.91 -7.32
CA GLY A 337 -30.15 -2.49 -8.52
C GLY A 337 -30.53 -3.97 -8.36
N SER A 338 -31.47 -4.44 -9.17
CA SER A 338 -32.04 -5.79 -9.10
C SER A 338 -31.05 -6.94 -9.36
N ARG A 339 -29.86 -6.63 -9.90
CA ARG A 339 -28.77 -7.57 -10.20
C ARG A 339 -27.42 -7.08 -9.70
N ASP A 340 -27.40 -6.33 -8.59
CA ASP A 340 -26.18 -5.71 -8.07
C ASP A 340 -25.43 -4.90 -9.14
N GLN A 341 -26.17 -4.05 -9.86
CA GLN A 341 -25.65 -3.34 -11.02
C GLN A 341 -24.71 -2.22 -10.65
N VAL A 342 -24.94 -1.54 -9.52
CA VAL A 342 -24.15 -0.42 -9.06
C VAL A 342 -23.60 -0.72 -7.69
N THR A 343 -22.28 -0.75 -7.57
CA THR A 343 -21.59 -0.79 -6.27
C THR A 343 -21.04 0.59 -5.96
N PHE A 344 -21.45 1.14 -4.83
CA PHE A 344 -20.97 2.40 -4.29
C PHE A 344 -20.12 2.15 -3.05
N GLN A 345 -19.00 2.83 -2.95
CA GLN A 345 -18.16 2.90 -1.76
C GLN A 345 -17.71 4.35 -1.60
N GLY A 346 -17.82 4.89 -0.40
CA GLY A 346 -17.41 6.27 -0.14
C GLY A 346 -16.84 6.42 1.26
N SER A 347 -15.85 7.28 1.41
CA SER A 347 -15.26 7.62 2.69
C SER A 347 -15.01 9.11 2.80
N TYR A 348 -15.23 9.63 3.99
CA TYR A 348 -14.85 10.98 4.37
C TYR A 348 -14.00 10.94 5.64
N PHE A 349 -12.92 11.73 5.65
CA PHE A 349 -12.06 11.92 6.80
C PHE A 349 -11.83 13.38 7.07
N PHE A 350 -11.94 13.73 8.33
CA PHE A 350 -11.41 14.96 8.91
C PHE A 350 -10.30 14.60 9.88
N ASN A 351 -9.15 15.27 9.78
CA ASN A 351 -8.05 15.14 10.71
C ASN A 351 -7.46 16.51 11.01
N GLY A 352 -7.59 16.95 12.26
CA GLY A 352 -6.96 18.15 12.80
C GLY A 352 -5.86 17.74 13.78
N THR A 353 -4.62 18.18 13.53
CA THR A 353 -3.49 17.93 14.42
C THR A 353 -2.81 19.23 14.81
N ARG A 354 -2.40 19.33 16.08
CA ARG A 354 -1.50 20.35 16.56
C ARG A 354 -0.32 19.66 17.21
N THR A 355 0.85 19.83 16.64
CA THR A 355 2.10 19.24 17.13
C THR A 355 3.01 20.31 17.65
N VAL A 356 3.60 20.09 18.81
CA VAL A 356 4.64 20.93 19.40
C VAL A 356 5.88 20.09 19.59
N ASN A 357 6.99 20.57 19.08
CA ASN A 357 8.28 19.90 19.19
C ASN A 357 9.33 20.86 19.73
N ARG A 358 10.16 20.36 20.63
CA ARG A 358 11.38 21.01 21.11
C ARG A 358 12.52 20.06 20.84
N ALA A 359 13.49 20.51 20.08
CA ALA A 359 14.62 19.71 19.65
C ALA A 359 15.93 20.39 20.04
N ARG A 360 16.80 19.66 20.67
CA ARG A 360 18.19 20.05 20.86
C ARG A 360 19.06 19.21 19.97
N THR A 361 19.88 19.85 19.12
CA THR A 361 20.77 19.18 18.22
C THR A 361 22.21 19.53 18.59
N GLU A 362 23.02 18.50 18.77
CA GLU A 362 24.46 18.59 18.94
C GLU A 362 25.11 17.76 17.82
N ARG A 363 25.93 18.37 16.98
CA ARG A 363 26.57 17.72 15.85
C ARG A 363 28.06 18.01 15.85
N TRP A 364 28.84 16.96 15.74
CA TRP A 364 30.31 17.03 15.58
C TRP A 364 30.64 16.49 14.21
N TYR A 365 31.56 17.15 13.51
CA TYR A 365 32.01 16.77 12.19
C TYR A 365 33.45 16.19 12.31
N GLU A 366 33.65 14.98 11.77
CA GLU A 366 34.94 14.22 11.93
C GLU A 366 36.01 14.58 10.90
N ASP A 367 35.68 15.23 9.77
CA ASP A 367 36.62 15.57 8.70
C ASP A 367 36.79 17.09 8.61
N PRO A 368 37.93 17.60 8.08
CA PRO A 368 38.20 19.04 8.02
C PRO A 368 37.11 19.75 7.19
N ALA A 369 36.02 20.01 7.84
CA ALA A 369 34.94 20.89 7.38
C ALA A 369 35.21 22.27 7.98
N PRO A 370 34.78 23.34 7.33
CA PRO A 370 34.85 24.69 7.91
C PRO A 370 34.07 24.80 9.22
N ILE A 371 33.31 23.76 9.56
CA ILE A 371 32.48 23.66 10.77
C ILE A 371 32.87 22.41 11.55
N ASP A 372 33.31 22.60 12.81
CA ASP A 372 33.69 21.50 13.70
C ASP A 372 32.51 21.01 14.54
N THR A 373 31.70 21.93 15.03
CA THR A 373 30.61 21.62 15.97
C THR A 373 29.44 22.57 15.79
N LEU A 374 28.23 21.99 15.87
CA LEU A 374 26.96 22.72 15.79
C LEU A 374 26.09 22.38 17.00
N PHE A 375 25.61 23.40 17.71
CA PHE A 375 24.61 23.30 18.78
C PHE A 375 23.41 24.13 18.42
N THR A 376 22.21 23.54 18.41
CA THR A 376 20.97 24.27 18.17
C THR A 376 19.88 23.84 19.13
N ASP A 377 19.12 24.81 19.60
CA ASP A 377 17.84 24.63 20.31
C ASP A 377 16.72 25.10 19.39
N GLY A 378 15.82 24.18 19.06
CA GLY A 378 14.70 24.41 18.16
C GLY A 378 13.36 24.27 18.88
N TYR A 379 12.44 25.17 18.57
CA TYR A 379 11.03 25.05 18.91
C TYR A 379 10.20 25.09 17.66
N SER A 380 9.27 24.15 17.51
CA SER A 380 8.30 24.20 16.42
C SER A 380 6.90 23.88 16.90
N ARG A 381 5.94 24.56 16.31
CA ARG A 381 4.52 24.31 16.46
C ARG A 381 3.89 24.24 15.09
N THR A 382 3.20 23.15 14.79
CA THR A 382 2.50 22.99 13.53
C THR A 382 1.04 22.65 13.80
N GLN A 383 0.14 23.42 13.21
CA GLN A 383 -1.27 23.13 13.20
C GLN A 383 -1.70 22.73 11.80
N ASN A 384 -2.32 21.57 11.65
CA ASN A 384 -2.70 21.03 10.35
C ASN A 384 -4.13 20.53 10.38
N PHE A 385 -4.92 20.92 9.38
CA PHE A 385 -6.28 20.45 9.15
C PHE A 385 -6.35 19.81 7.76
N ASN A 386 -6.81 18.58 7.73
CA ASN A 386 -6.96 17.83 6.50
C ASN A 386 -8.38 17.27 6.39
N ASN A 387 -9.02 17.50 5.25
CA ASN A 387 -10.31 16.92 4.88
C ASN A 387 -10.12 16.11 3.61
N ARG A 388 -10.56 14.86 3.61
CA ARG A 388 -10.45 13.98 2.47
C ARG A 388 -11.76 13.25 2.21
N LEU A 389 -12.23 13.31 0.98
CA LEU A 389 -13.38 12.58 0.50
C LEU A 389 -12.96 11.71 -0.68
N ASN A 390 -13.23 10.41 -0.60
CA ASN A 390 -13.02 9.46 -1.67
C ASN A 390 -14.30 8.69 -1.95
N ALA A 391 -14.53 8.37 -3.21
CA ALA A 391 -15.58 7.45 -3.59
C ALA A 391 -15.12 6.50 -4.70
N ARG A 392 -15.77 5.35 -4.79
CA ARG A 392 -15.67 4.40 -5.89
C ARG A 392 -17.08 4.02 -6.30
N ILE A 393 -17.39 4.22 -7.55
CA ILE A 393 -18.66 3.85 -8.16
C ILE A 393 -18.35 2.85 -9.27
N GLU A 394 -18.85 1.66 -9.16
CA GLU A 394 -18.71 0.65 -10.20
C GLU A 394 -20.10 0.31 -10.75
N TRP A 395 -20.30 0.56 -12.02
CA TRP A 395 -21.56 0.34 -12.71
C TRP A 395 -21.40 -0.73 -13.81
N LYS A 396 -22.06 -1.84 -13.62
CA LYS A 396 -22.27 -2.89 -14.64
C LYS A 396 -23.38 -2.44 -15.57
N ILE A 397 -23.04 -1.74 -16.66
CA ILE A 397 -23.99 -1.19 -17.63
C ILE A 397 -24.73 -2.35 -18.33
N ALA A 398 -23.97 -3.38 -18.68
CA ALA A 398 -24.46 -4.62 -19.27
C ALA A 398 -23.51 -5.77 -18.87
N ASP A 399 -23.85 -7.01 -19.20
CA ASP A 399 -23.06 -8.19 -18.87
C ASP A 399 -21.63 -8.13 -19.50
N ASN A 400 -21.48 -7.39 -20.60
CA ASN A 400 -20.21 -7.20 -21.29
C ASN A 400 -19.60 -5.81 -21.13
N GLN A 401 -20.21 -4.89 -20.34
CA GLN A 401 -19.76 -3.51 -20.19
C GLN A 401 -19.76 -3.06 -18.74
N SER A 402 -18.72 -2.39 -18.32
CA SER A 402 -18.64 -1.76 -17.02
C SER A 402 -17.96 -0.40 -17.07
N LEU A 403 -18.43 0.50 -16.21
CA LEU A 403 -17.85 1.80 -15.96
C LEU A 403 -17.50 1.90 -14.47
N MET A 404 -16.29 2.29 -14.18
CA MET A 404 -15.84 2.58 -12.82
C MET A 404 -15.35 4.01 -12.75
N ILE A 405 -15.78 4.75 -11.73
CA ILE A 405 -15.36 6.14 -11.47
C ILE A 405 -14.89 6.21 -10.02
N ARG A 406 -13.73 6.83 -9.82
CA ARG A 406 -13.15 7.06 -8.49
C ARG A 406 -12.83 8.56 -8.33
N PRO A 407 -13.78 9.37 -7.84
CA PRO A 407 -13.51 10.75 -7.45
C PRO A 407 -12.86 10.80 -6.07
N GLY A 408 -11.91 11.72 -5.91
CA GLY A 408 -11.28 12.08 -4.64
C GLY A 408 -11.11 13.57 -4.52
N LEU A 409 -11.38 14.12 -3.35
CA LEU A 409 -11.21 15.52 -3.00
C LEU A 409 -10.42 15.60 -1.70
N SER A 410 -9.43 16.47 -1.66
CA SER A 410 -8.67 16.75 -0.45
C SER A 410 -8.50 18.24 -0.25
N PHE A 411 -8.67 18.71 1.00
CA PHE A 411 -8.39 20.07 1.43
C PHE A 411 -7.45 20.02 2.59
N GLN A 412 -6.40 20.84 2.54
CA GLN A 412 -5.45 20.95 3.64
C GLN A 412 -5.16 22.42 3.95
N SER A 413 -5.10 22.76 5.24
CA SER A 413 -4.47 23.98 5.71
C SER A 413 -3.44 23.63 6.79
N ASN A 414 -2.35 24.37 6.79
CA ASN A 414 -1.22 24.14 7.67
C ASN A 414 -0.61 25.46 8.10
N ASP A 415 -0.41 25.60 9.42
CA ASP A 415 0.18 26.76 10.09
C ASP A 415 1.47 26.33 10.80
N PRO A 416 2.61 26.22 10.12
CA PRO A 416 3.88 25.94 10.77
C PRO A 416 4.48 27.23 11.35
N PHE A 417 4.96 27.12 12.57
CA PHE A 417 5.78 28.10 13.25
C PHE A 417 7.04 27.42 13.75
N SER A 418 8.21 27.98 13.53
CA SER A 418 9.45 27.45 14.06
C SER A 418 10.45 28.56 14.40
N THR A 419 11.23 28.30 15.45
CA THR A 419 12.40 29.06 15.80
C THR A 419 13.55 28.11 16.05
N THR A 420 14.74 28.46 15.58
CA THR A 420 15.97 27.70 15.85
C THR A 420 17.05 28.69 16.20
N TYR A 421 17.59 28.58 17.40
CA TYR A 421 18.71 29.37 17.87
C TYR A 421 19.89 28.46 18.19
N GLY A 422 21.10 28.89 17.85
CA GLY A 422 22.26 28.04 18.11
C GLY A 422 23.59 28.71 17.81
N ARG A 423 24.66 27.91 17.94
CA ARG A 423 26.03 28.30 17.67
C ARG A 423 26.73 27.24 16.85
N GLN A 424 27.50 27.72 15.90
CA GLN A 424 28.31 26.90 15.03
C GLN A 424 29.78 27.31 15.23
N PHE A 425 30.64 26.34 15.52
CA PHE A 425 32.07 26.54 15.75
C PHE A 425 32.87 25.99 14.57
N GLY A 426 33.96 26.65 14.21
CA GLY A 426 34.86 26.23 13.14
C GLY A 426 36.26 26.84 13.33
N GLU A 427 37.20 26.56 12.43
CA GLU A 427 38.58 27.05 12.51
C GLU A 427 38.72 28.58 12.59
N SER A 428 37.75 29.31 12.01
CA SER A 428 37.73 30.78 11.95
C SER A 428 36.95 31.44 13.10
N GLY A 429 36.44 30.66 14.07
CA GLY A 429 35.67 31.18 15.19
C GLY A 429 34.30 30.57 15.33
N TYR A 430 33.33 31.31 15.85
CA TYR A 430 31.95 30.85 15.96
C TYR A 430 30.97 31.80 15.25
N SER A 431 29.88 31.27 14.75
CA SER A 431 28.73 32.02 14.26
C SER A 431 27.46 31.69 15.04
N VAL A 432 26.53 32.64 15.09
CA VAL A 432 25.21 32.46 15.70
C VAL A 432 24.21 32.07 14.62
N ILE A 433 23.38 31.09 14.91
CA ILE A 433 22.24 30.71 14.07
C ILE A 433 20.98 31.24 14.73
N ASP A 434 20.23 32.05 14.02
CA ASP A 434 18.93 32.57 14.45
C ASP A 434 17.95 32.48 13.25
N ASN A 435 17.16 31.41 13.23
CA ASN A 435 16.19 31.13 12.18
C ASN A 435 14.78 31.20 12.74
N PHE A 436 13.91 31.85 12.01
CA PHE A 436 12.48 31.97 12.30
C PHE A 436 11.66 31.70 11.05
N GLU A 437 10.56 30.96 11.23
CA GLU A 437 9.55 30.75 10.20
C GLU A 437 8.15 30.84 10.83
N ASP A 438 7.30 31.67 10.26
CA ASP A 438 5.86 31.70 10.52
C ASP A 438 5.14 31.68 9.17
N ALA A 439 4.44 30.58 8.89
CA ALA A 439 3.84 30.39 7.57
C ALA A 439 2.37 29.98 7.66
N PHE A 440 1.65 30.25 6.61
CA PHE A 440 0.31 29.77 6.36
C PHE A 440 0.25 29.13 4.97
N ARG A 441 -0.08 27.85 4.93
CA ARG A 441 -0.16 27.06 3.71
C ARG A 441 -1.55 26.48 3.59
N ASN A 442 -2.20 26.64 2.47
CA ASN A 442 -3.47 25.99 2.17
C ASN A 442 -3.50 25.46 0.74
N GLY A 443 -4.31 24.46 0.53
CA GLY A 443 -4.45 23.88 -0.80
C GLY A 443 -5.57 22.86 -0.89
N TYR A 444 -5.93 22.55 -2.12
CA TYR A 444 -6.87 21.48 -2.39
C TYR A 444 -6.43 20.67 -3.61
N SER A 445 -6.87 19.42 -3.61
CA SER A 445 -6.61 18.49 -4.70
C SER A 445 -7.91 17.81 -5.11
N VAL A 446 -8.12 17.73 -6.42
CA VAL A 446 -9.20 16.96 -7.05
C VAL A 446 -8.56 15.82 -7.84
N ASN A 447 -8.88 14.60 -7.48
CA ASN A 447 -8.41 13.40 -8.18
C ASN A 447 -9.61 12.65 -8.74
N THR A 448 -9.61 12.29 -10.00
CA THR A 448 -10.67 11.48 -10.57
C THR A 448 -10.09 10.49 -11.56
N SER A 449 -10.40 9.21 -11.41
CA SER A 449 -10.14 8.22 -12.45
C SER A 449 -11.44 7.62 -12.94
N ALA A 450 -11.50 7.33 -14.23
CA ALA A 450 -12.62 6.66 -14.88
C ALA A 450 -12.09 5.55 -15.76
N ILE A 451 -12.68 4.36 -15.65
CA ILE A 451 -12.30 3.19 -16.47
C ILE A 451 -13.57 2.62 -17.10
N TYR A 452 -13.65 2.71 -18.41
CA TYR A 452 -14.69 2.06 -19.19
C TYR A 452 -14.13 0.80 -19.85
N ARG A 453 -14.85 -0.31 -19.72
CA ARG A 453 -14.44 -1.62 -20.21
C ARG A 453 -15.56 -2.28 -20.97
N VAL A 454 -15.23 -2.87 -22.13
CA VAL A 454 -16.19 -3.62 -22.95
C VAL A 454 -15.56 -4.91 -23.49
N ARG A 455 -16.32 -6.01 -23.42
CA ARG A 455 -16.00 -7.29 -24.07
C ARG A 455 -16.62 -7.32 -25.46
N LEU A 456 -15.81 -7.61 -26.47
CA LEU A 456 -16.17 -7.54 -27.89
C LEU A 456 -16.38 -8.93 -28.49
N GLY A 457 -17.53 -9.52 -28.27
CA GLY A 457 -17.97 -10.77 -28.91
C GLY A 457 -17.15 -12.00 -28.50
N LYS A 458 -15.89 -12.12 -28.94
CA LYS A 458 -15.01 -13.25 -28.62
C LYS A 458 -14.55 -13.19 -27.16
N PRO A 459 -14.65 -14.29 -26.36
CA PRO A 459 -14.12 -14.34 -25.00
C PRO A 459 -12.65 -13.92 -24.94
N GLY A 460 -12.31 -12.98 -24.03
CA GLY A 460 -10.95 -12.43 -23.91
C GLY A 460 -10.63 -11.25 -24.83
N ARG A 461 -11.48 -10.94 -25.83
CA ARG A 461 -11.34 -9.72 -26.64
C ARG A 461 -11.95 -8.55 -25.87
N THR A 462 -11.14 -7.55 -25.53
CA THR A 462 -11.58 -6.41 -24.74
C THR A 462 -11.06 -5.09 -25.30
N LEU A 463 -11.85 -4.04 -25.08
CA LEU A 463 -11.41 -2.66 -25.25
C LEU A 463 -11.56 -1.95 -23.91
N THR A 464 -10.49 -1.32 -23.44
CA THR A 464 -10.47 -0.56 -22.20
C THR A 464 -10.03 0.86 -22.48
N VAL A 465 -10.76 1.81 -21.93
CA VAL A 465 -10.43 3.23 -21.95
C VAL A 465 -10.28 3.69 -20.50
N ASP A 466 -9.08 4.12 -20.14
CA ASP A 466 -8.78 4.70 -18.83
C ASP A 466 -8.54 6.20 -18.98
N GLY A 467 -9.11 6.97 -18.07
CA GLY A 467 -8.85 8.38 -17.89
C GLY A 467 -8.50 8.71 -16.45
N PHE A 468 -7.53 9.59 -16.26
CA PHE A 468 -7.19 10.12 -14.94
C PHE A 468 -7.01 11.62 -15.04
N PHE A 469 -7.64 12.35 -14.14
CA PHE A 469 -7.50 13.76 -13.93
C PHE A 469 -7.06 14.05 -12.51
N ASN A 470 -6.04 14.88 -12.37
CA ASN A 470 -5.63 15.44 -11.10
C ASN A 470 -5.48 16.95 -11.25
N TYR A 471 -6.09 17.70 -10.36
CA TYR A 471 -5.89 19.13 -10.19
C TYR A 471 -5.41 19.39 -8.77
N PHE A 472 -4.45 20.27 -8.63
CA PHE A 472 -3.91 20.70 -7.35
C PHE A 472 -3.71 22.22 -7.39
N ASP A 473 -4.17 22.90 -6.35
CA ASP A 473 -3.96 24.32 -6.11
C ASP A 473 -3.45 24.52 -4.70
N SER A 474 -2.47 25.39 -4.53
CA SER A 474 -1.93 25.71 -3.22
C SER A 474 -1.46 27.15 -3.13
N GLN A 475 -1.56 27.70 -1.94
CA GLN A 475 -1.01 28.98 -1.57
C GLN A 475 -0.09 28.81 -0.36
N ASN A 476 1.09 29.37 -0.45
CA ASN A 476 2.04 29.44 0.64
C ASN A 476 2.38 30.90 0.92
N LYS A 477 2.19 31.33 2.17
CA LYS A 477 2.62 32.65 2.68
C LYS A 477 3.53 32.39 3.85
N GLN A 478 4.67 33.05 3.90
CA GLN A 478 5.69 32.79 4.92
C GLN A 478 6.39 34.09 5.26
N ASN A 479 6.51 34.36 6.56
CA ASN A 479 7.44 35.33 7.12
C ASN A 479 8.61 34.54 7.69
N SER A 480 9.82 34.95 7.39
CA SER A 480 11.02 34.27 7.89
C SER A 480 12.16 35.24 8.07
N HIS A 481 13.03 34.94 9.02
CA HIS A 481 14.36 35.49 9.04
C HIS A 481 15.42 34.40 9.23
N THR A 482 16.59 34.66 8.73
CA THR A 482 17.76 33.80 8.85
C THR A 482 19.01 34.65 8.82
N ASN A 483 20.13 34.11 9.27
CA ASN A 483 21.39 34.78 9.20
C ASN A 483 21.81 35.09 7.74
N ASP A 484 22.44 36.23 7.53
CA ASP A 484 23.05 36.58 6.25
C ASP A 484 24.44 35.93 6.13
N PHE A 485 24.53 34.87 5.32
CA PHE A 485 25.81 34.16 5.09
C PHE A 485 26.54 34.69 3.84
N GLY A 486 26.25 35.93 3.38
CA GLY A 486 26.99 36.56 2.29
C GLY A 486 26.81 35.88 0.93
N ILE A 487 25.58 35.57 0.54
CA ILE A 487 25.24 34.99 -0.78
C ILE A 487 25.57 35.92 -1.93
N TYR A 488 25.89 37.17 -1.64
CA TYR A 488 26.11 38.21 -2.65
C TYR A 488 27.62 38.45 -2.83
N GLU A 489 28.09 38.36 -4.06
CA GLU A 489 29.48 38.57 -4.50
C GLU A 489 30.05 39.96 -4.14
N ASP A 490 29.27 40.85 -3.55
CA ASP A 490 29.60 42.23 -3.21
C ASP A 490 29.97 42.46 -1.73
N TYR A 491 30.32 41.41 -0.96
CA TYR A 491 30.84 41.60 0.40
C TYR A 491 32.33 41.26 0.46
N PRO A 492 33.20 42.24 0.14
CA PRO A 492 34.64 42.00 0.13
C PRO A 492 35.31 41.99 1.52
N ASP A 493 34.64 42.40 2.58
CA ASP A 493 35.26 42.53 3.89
C ASP A 493 34.43 41.90 5.02
N LEU A 494 34.72 40.63 5.33
CA LEU A 494 34.40 40.09 6.64
C LEU A 494 35.35 40.78 7.61
N ASP A 495 34.82 41.56 8.57
CA ASP A 495 35.58 42.14 9.64
C ASP A 495 36.28 41.00 10.42
N PRO A 496 37.63 41.02 10.57
CA PRO A 496 38.37 39.96 11.24
C PRO A 496 38.09 39.87 12.76
N ASP A 497 37.31 40.82 13.34
CA ASP A 497 36.87 40.81 14.74
C ASP A 497 35.44 41.29 14.86
N PRO A 498 34.42 40.52 14.35
CA PRO A 498 33.06 40.93 14.32
C PRO A 498 32.52 41.04 15.73
N ASP A 499 31.86 42.18 16.05
CA ASP A 499 31.14 42.29 17.33
C ASP A 499 29.88 41.37 17.31
N GLU A 500 29.27 41.15 18.51
CA GLU A 500 28.08 40.26 18.59
C GLU A 500 26.90 40.75 17.75
N ASN A 501 26.84 42.02 17.35
CA ASN A 501 25.78 42.61 16.52
C ASN A 501 26.04 42.33 15.02
N ASP A 502 27.32 42.31 14.60
CA ASP A 502 27.70 41.96 13.20
C ASP A 502 27.47 40.49 12.95
N LEU A 503 27.63 39.63 13.95
CA LEU A 503 27.31 38.19 13.89
C LEU A 503 25.80 37.90 13.79
N LYS A 504 24.94 38.89 14.06
CA LYS A 504 23.46 38.79 14.00
C LYS A 504 22.84 39.54 12.82
N LYS A 505 23.58 39.71 11.71
CA LYS A 505 22.96 40.28 10.52
C LYS A 505 21.90 39.34 9.98
N LEU A 506 20.62 39.71 10.20
CA LEU A 506 19.48 38.91 9.81
C LEU A 506 18.87 39.44 8.51
N ILE A 507 18.48 38.51 7.66
CA ILE A 507 17.69 38.80 6.47
C ILE A 507 16.23 38.48 6.78
N TYR A 508 15.39 39.50 6.82
CA TYR A 508 13.95 39.36 6.99
C TYR A 508 13.28 39.25 5.61
N GLN A 509 12.42 38.25 5.46
CA GLN A 509 11.77 37.97 4.20
C GLN A 509 10.29 37.66 4.40
N ARG A 510 9.49 38.14 3.45
CA ARG A 510 8.10 37.69 3.28
C ARG A 510 7.92 37.06 1.91
N MET A 511 7.51 35.80 1.90
CA MET A 511 7.29 35.02 0.70
C MET A 511 5.80 34.78 0.47
N MET A 512 5.37 34.88 -0.79
CA MET A 512 4.06 34.45 -1.28
C MET A 512 4.28 33.56 -2.51
N ASN A 513 3.72 32.36 -2.49
CA ASN A 513 3.88 31.38 -3.58
C ASN A 513 2.57 30.68 -3.92
N PRO A 514 1.66 31.32 -4.67
CA PRO A 514 0.54 30.62 -5.28
C PRO A 514 1.05 29.67 -6.37
N SER A 515 0.57 28.45 -6.37
CA SER A 515 0.91 27.45 -7.38
C SER A 515 -0.27 26.56 -7.71
N TYR A 516 -0.40 26.18 -8.96
CA TYR A 516 -1.36 25.17 -9.36
C TYR A 516 -0.78 24.25 -10.43
N ARG A 517 -1.27 23.02 -10.43
CA ARG A 517 -0.91 22.02 -11.42
C ARG A 517 -2.11 21.17 -11.79
N TYR A 518 -2.14 20.70 -13.02
CA TYR A 518 -3.07 19.66 -13.40
C TYR A 518 -2.42 18.60 -14.28
N ARG A 519 -2.92 17.39 -14.16
CA ARG A 519 -2.46 16.23 -14.90
C ARG A 519 -3.65 15.52 -15.54
N LEU A 520 -3.52 15.25 -16.80
CA LEU A 520 -4.45 14.45 -17.58
C LEU A 520 -3.71 13.21 -18.08
N ASN A 521 -4.19 12.02 -17.77
CA ASN A 521 -3.67 10.79 -18.36
C ASN A 521 -4.80 10.09 -19.08
N GLY A 522 -4.50 9.52 -20.24
CA GLY A 522 -5.40 8.66 -21.00
C GLY A 522 -4.70 7.38 -21.42
N ARG A 523 -5.40 6.27 -21.35
CA ARG A 523 -4.93 4.97 -21.86
C ARG A 523 -6.04 4.31 -22.64
N LEU A 524 -5.73 3.84 -23.83
CA LEU A 524 -6.57 2.99 -24.65
C LEU A 524 -5.85 1.66 -24.85
N THR A 525 -6.49 0.57 -24.47
CA THR A 525 -5.92 -0.77 -24.63
C THR A 525 -6.92 -1.67 -25.35
N TYR A 526 -6.51 -2.21 -26.49
CA TYR A 526 -7.22 -3.28 -27.19
C TYR A 526 -6.51 -4.60 -26.92
N THR A 527 -7.25 -5.63 -26.55
CA THR A 527 -6.72 -6.97 -26.28
C THR A 527 -7.40 -7.99 -27.17
N GLU A 528 -6.60 -8.83 -27.83
CA GLU A 528 -7.04 -9.92 -28.72
C GLU A 528 -6.53 -11.26 -28.20
N PRO A 529 -7.40 -12.24 -27.88
CA PRO A 529 -7.00 -13.59 -27.50
C PRO A 529 -6.48 -14.36 -28.74
N VAL A 530 -5.22 -14.76 -28.69
CA VAL A 530 -4.55 -15.55 -29.76
C VAL A 530 -4.74 -17.05 -29.51
N SER A 531 -4.73 -17.46 -28.24
CA SER A 531 -4.97 -18.83 -27.82
C SER A 531 -5.77 -18.88 -26.53
N LYS A 532 -6.08 -20.10 -26.07
CA LYS A 532 -6.72 -20.30 -24.73
C LYS A 532 -5.89 -19.75 -23.58
N TYR A 533 -4.58 -19.61 -23.76
CA TYR A 533 -3.64 -19.23 -22.72
C TYR A 533 -2.88 -17.94 -23.03
N SER A 534 -3.08 -17.33 -24.19
CA SER A 534 -2.29 -16.18 -24.64
C SER A 534 -3.16 -15.10 -25.24
N GLN A 535 -2.78 -13.85 -24.96
CA GLN A 535 -3.38 -12.65 -25.56
C GLN A 535 -2.28 -11.72 -26.06
N VAL A 536 -2.58 -10.98 -27.10
CA VAL A 536 -1.80 -9.83 -27.55
C VAL A 536 -2.61 -8.56 -27.28
N SER A 537 -1.92 -7.48 -27.04
CA SER A 537 -2.57 -6.19 -26.85
C SER A 537 -1.86 -5.08 -27.63
N LEU A 538 -2.60 -4.04 -27.95
CA LEU A 538 -2.07 -2.79 -28.45
C LEU A 538 -2.50 -1.69 -27.50
N GLY A 539 -1.53 -1.01 -26.91
CA GLY A 539 -1.76 0.06 -25.93
C GLY A 539 -1.29 1.41 -26.45
N TYR A 540 -2.16 2.42 -26.34
CA TYR A 540 -1.80 3.81 -26.50
C TYR A 540 -1.96 4.52 -25.16
N ARG A 541 -0.93 5.27 -24.74
CA ARG A 541 -0.92 6.04 -23.50
C ARG A 541 -0.58 7.49 -23.81
N THR A 542 -1.28 8.40 -23.16
CA THR A 542 -0.97 9.83 -23.22
C THR A 542 -0.99 10.43 -21.83
N SER A 543 -0.11 11.37 -21.58
CA SER A 543 -0.05 12.13 -20.33
C SER A 543 0.23 13.59 -20.66
N TYR A 544 -0.53 14.48 -20.06
CA TYR A 544 -0.30 15.90 -20.09
C TYR A 544 -0.23 16.44 -18.66
N ASN A 545 0.90 17.03 -18.30
CA ASN A 545 1.10 17.68 -17.02
C ASN A 545 1.34 19.15 -17.25
N TYR A 546 0.63 20.01 -16.55
CA TYR A 546 0.85 21.45 -16.53
C TYR A 546 1.08 21.91 -15.10
N GLN A 547 2.01 22.83 -14.92
CA GLN A 547 2.33 23.43 -13.63
C GLN A 547 2.63 24.91 -13.82
N GLN A 548 2.14 25.72 -12.88
CA GLN A 548 2.46 27.13 -12.77
C GLN A 548 2.71 27.49 -11.31
N SER A 549 3.71 28.34 -11.07
CA SER A 549 4.05 28.91 -9.78
C SER A 549 4.46 30.37 -9.94
N ASP A 550 4.11 31.22 -8.99
CA ASP A 550 4.49 32.65 -8.94
C ASP A 550 5.03 32.99 -7.55
N LYS A 551 6.26 32.51 -7.28
CA LYS A 551 6.97 32.82 -6.01
C LYS A 551 7.42 34.29 -6.02
N LYS A 552 6.94 35.05 -5.07
CA LYS A 552 7.36 36.43 -4.77
C LYS A 552 7.96 36.47 -3.38
N THR A 553 9.21 36.81 -3.31
CA THR A 553 9.93 37.01 -2.04
C THR A 553 10.34 38.46 -1.93
N TYR A 554 9.99 39.07 -0.84
CA TYR A 554 10.29 40.45 -0.52
C TYR A 554 11.30 40.48 0.61
N ARG A 555 12.30 41.34 0.53
CA ARG A 555 13.11 41.71 1.67
C ARG A 555 12.35 42.75 2.47
N THR A 556 12.32 42.59 3.77
CA THR A 556 11.52 43.42 4.68
C THR A 556 12.36 43.84 5.89
N GLY A 557 11.80 44.69 6.72
CA GLY A 557 12.24 44.88 8.11
C GLY A 557 11.68 43.80 9.03
N GLU A 558 11.91 43.96 10.31
CA GLU A 558 11.44 43.06 11.38
C GLU A 558 9.90 42.93 11.46
N ASP A 559 9.17 43.95 10.94
CA ASP A 559 7.71 43.95 10.88
C ASP A 559 7.11 43.16 9.72
N TYR A 560 7.96 42.64 8.81
CA TYR A 560 7.56 41.94 7.59
C TYR A 560 6.60 42.75 6.69
N ASP A 561 6.58 44.10 6.80
CA ASP A 561 5.75 44.94 5.93
C ASP A 561 6.33 45.00 4.50
N ILE A 562 5.45 44.82 3.53
CA ILE A 562 5.78 44.87 2.08
C ILE A 562 5.16 46.08 1.37
N THR A 563 4.59 47.00 2.12
CA THR A 563 3.93 48.17 1.55
C THR A 563 4.94 49.02 0.72
N GLY A 564 4.70 49.11 -0.58
CA GLY A 564 5.60 49.81 -1.49
C GLY A 564 6.87 49.08 -1.90
N SER A 565 7.08 47.85 -1.38
CA SER A 565 8.25 47.01 -1.72
C SER A 565 8.06 46.31 -3.05
N LEU A 566 9.14 46.13 -3.80
CA LEU A 566 9.19 45.28 -4.99
C LEU A 566 9.73 43.91 -4.62
N PRO A 567 9.26 42.84 -5.26
CA PRO A 567 9.83 41.51 -5.06
C PRO A 567 11.31 41.49 -5.41
N ASP A 568 12.12 40.83 -4.58
CA ASP A 568 13.53 40.61 -4.86
C ASP A 568 13.70 39.73 -6.13
N PRO A 569 14.39 40.24 -7.17
CA PRO A 569 14.48 39.51 -8.45
C PRO A 569 15.30 38.23 -8.37
N LEU A 570 16.22 38.09 -7.41
CA LEU A 570 17.03 36.89 -7.23
C LEU A 570 16.32 35.79 -6.46
N LEU A 571 15.39 36.18 -5.57
CA LEU A 571 14.65 35.26 -4.69
C LEU A 571 13.23 34.99 -5.21
N SER A 572 12.78 35.73 -6.21
CA SER A 572 11.45 35.63 -6.77
C SER A 572 11.47 34.98 -8.14
N ASN A 573 10.53 34.07 -8.37
CA ASN A 573 10.46 33.36 -9.64
C ASN A 573 9.02 33.05 -10.03
N ALA A 574 8.69 33.30 -11.28
CA ALA A 574 7.43 32.89 -11.86
C ALA A 574 7.68 32.04 -13.10
N TYR A 575 7.06 30.90 -13.13
CA TYR A 575 7.20 29.97 -14.24
C TYR A 575 5.91 29.22 -14.57
N LYS A 576 5.83 28.79 -15.79
CA LYS A 576 4.86 27.79 -16.24
C LYS A 576 5.57 26.70 -17.03
N SER A 577 5.11 25.48 -16.90
CA SER A 577 5.63 24.36 -17.67
C SER A 577 4.55 23.38 -18.08
N SER A 578 4.75 22.76 -19.22
CA SER A 578 3.95 21.65 -19.67
C SER A 578 4.83 20.48 -20.08
N TYR A 579 4.39 19.29 -19.74
CA TYR A 579 5.05 18.06 -20.13
C TYR A 579 4.03 17.10 -20.73
N THR A 580 4.26 16.75 -22.00
CA THR A 580 3.38 15.86 -22.76
C THR A 580 4.12 14.58 -23.08
N VAL A 581 3.45 13.43 -22.91
CA VAL A 581 3.97 12.12 -23.26
C VAL A 581 2.96 11.38 -24.11
N HIS A 582 3.42 10.79 -25.19
CA HIS A 582 2.67 9.84 -26.00
C HIS A 582 3.45 8.53 -26.07
N SER A 583 2.80 7.42 -25.84
CA SER A 583 3.42 6.11 -25.92
C SER A 583 2.50 5.15 -26.65
N LEU A 584 3.05 4.39 -27.59
CA LEU A 584 2.33 3.37 -28.33
C LEU A 584 3.16 2.09 -28.34
N GLY A 585 2.51 0.95 -28.13
CA GLY A 585 3.24 -0.29 -28.16
C GLY A 585 2.42 -1.55 -27.97
N PRO A 586 2.97 -2.69 -28.39
CA PRO A 586 2.37 -4.00 -28.20
C PRO A 586 2.59 -4.52 -26.78
N GLY A 587 1.67 -5.40 -26.38
CA GLY A 587 1.77 -6.24 -25.21
C GLY A 587 1.48 -7.69 -25.54
N PHE A 588 2.02 -8.57 -24.72
CA PHE A 588 1.78 -10.01 -24.77
C PHE A 588 1.55 -10.54 -23.36
N ASN A 589 0.48 -11.29 -23.18
CA ASN A 589 0.15 -11.94 -21.91
C ASN A 589 -0.01 -13.44 -22.13
N TYR A 590 0.55 -14.23 -21.22
CA TYR A 590 0.42 -15.68 -21.17
C TYR A 590 0.06 -16.11 -19.75
N SER A 591 -0.97 -16.96 -19.63
CA SER A 591 -1.38 -17.54 -18.35
C SER A 591 -1.83 -18.97 -18.56
N LYS A 592 -1.10 -19.92 -17.99
CA LYS A 592 -1.45 -21.34 -17.99
C LYS A 592 -1.11 -21.95 -16.64
N ASP A 593 -2.08 -22.62 -16.04
CA ASP A 593 -1.99 -23.22 -14.71
C ASP A 593 -1.60 -22.16 -13.65
N ARG A 594 -0.39 -22.26 -13.13
CA ARG A 594 0.18 -21.26 -12.17
C ARG A 594 1.31 -20.44 -12.80
N ASN A 595 1.55 -20.59 -14.09
CA ASN A 595 2.60 -19.86 -14.80
C ASN A 595 1.98 -18.66 -15.51
N THR A 596 2.49 -17.47 -15.24
CA THR A 596 2.06 -16.23 -15.88
C THR A 596 3.26 -15.50 -16.45
N PHE A 597 3.07 -14.86 -17.58
CA PHE A 597 4.05 -13.97 -18.19
C PHE A 597 3.32 -12.82 -18.87
N ALA A 598 3.69 -11.60 -18.54
CA ALA A 598 3.21 -10.41 -19.22
C ALA A 598 4.39 -9.54 -19.64
N ALA A 599 4.35 -9.05 -20.88
CA ALA A 599 5.36 -8.15 -21.43
C ALA A 599 4.68 -7.04 -22.23
N ASN A 600 5.09 -5.81 -21.99
CA ASN A 600 4.66 -4.64 -22.73
C ASN A 600 5.89 -3.82 -23.14
N VAL A 601 5.95 -3.40 -24.39
CA VAL A 601 7.03 -2.56 -24.91
C VAL A 601 6.40 -1.36 -25.60
N TYR A 602 6.80 -0.15 -25.19
CA TYR A 602 6.25 1.10 -25.71
C TYR A 602 7.33 1.97 -26.30
N TYR A 603 7.11 2.46 -27.48
CA TYR A 603 7.81 3.63 -28.00
C TYR A 603 7.17 4.88 -27.38
N GLN A 604 7.99 5.70 -26.74
CA GLN A 604 7.57 6.89 -26.02
C GLN A 604 8.19 8.13 -26.63
N ARG A 605 7.36 9.10 -26.98
CA ARG A 605 7.79 10.46 -27.30
C ARG A 605 7.30 11.40 -26.20
N SER A 606 8.21 12.17 -25.65
CA SER A 606 7.91 13.18 -24.65
C SER A 606 8.41 14.55 -25.06
N SER A 607 7.68 15.59 -24.69
CA SER A 607 8.06 16.97 -24.89
C SER A 607 7.85 17.78 -23.63
N LEU A 608 8.88 18.53 -23.24
CA LEU A 608 8.87 19.49 -22.15
C LEU A 608 8.91 20.89 -22.76
N SER A 609 8.00 21.77 -22.31
CA SER A 609 8.03 23.19 -22.58
C SER A 609 7.94 23.95 -21.27
N GLY A 610 8.88 24.83 -21.01
CA GLY A 610 8.94 25.68 -19.83
C GLY A 610 9.14 27.14 -20.24
N GLU A 611 8.55 28.06 -19.49
CA GLU A 611 8.73 29.50 -19.67
C GLU A 611 8.93 30.14 -18.30
N VAL A 612 10.03 30.86 -18.13
CA VAL A 612 10.32 31.70 -16.97
C VAL A 612 9.76 33.12 -17.29
N ILE A 613 8.80 33.55 -16.48
CA ILE A 613 7.97 34.73 -16.77
C ILE A 613 8.63 36.03 -16.27
N ARG A 614 9.41 35.97 -15.15
CA ARG A 614 9.83 37.17 -14.41
C ARG A 614 11.20 37.73 -14.77
N THR A 615 12.17 36.90 -15.13
CA THR A 615 13.57 37.34 -15.40
C THR A 615 13.93 37.49 -16.85
N GLY A 616 12.97 37.70 -17.75
CA GLY A 616 13.11 37.64 -19.20
C GLY A 616 12.67 36.28 -19.73
N SER A 617 11.78 36.26 -20.70
CA SER A 617 11.15 35.02 -21.19
C SER A 617 12.17 34.05 -21.79
N GLU A 618 12.82 33.29 -20.96
CA GLU A 618 13.60 32.14 -21.41
C GLU A 618 12.67 30.96 -21.62
N GLU A 619 12.54 30.53 -22.86
CA GLU A 619 11.72 29.41 -23.25
C GLU A 619 12.60 28.15 -23.35
N ILE A 620 12.31 27.17 -22.51
CA ILE A 620 12.99 25.86 -22.50
C ILE A 620 12.10 24.88 -23.26
N ARG A 621 12.62 24.28 -24.35
CA ARG A 621 11.91 23.26 -25.11
C ARG A 621 12.80 22.05 -25.35
N HIS A 622 12.37 20.89 -24.83
CA HIS A 622 13.07 19.62 -25.04
C HIS A 622 12.09 18.54 -25.51
N ALA A 623 12.56 17.72 -26.45
CA ALA A 623 11.82 16.54 -26.89
C ALA A 623 12.72 15.29 -26.82
N TYR A 624 12.15 14.20 -26.33
CA TYR A 624 12.88 12.95 -26.10
C TYR A 624 12.11 11.78 -26.68
N ASN A 625 12.86 10.79 -27.17
CA ASN A 625 12.31 9.53 -27.66
C ASN A 625 12.96 8.39 -26.91
N ASN A 626 12.15 7.53 -26.30
CA ASN A 626 12.62 6.41 -25.49
C ASN A 626 11.80 5.16 -25.79
N VAL A 627 12.38 3.99 -25.48
CA VAL A 627 11.66 2.72 -25.50
C VAL A 627 11.50 2.29 -24.04
N THR A 628 10.28 2.28 -23.54
CA THR A 628 9.98 1.81 -22.20
C THR A 628 9.37 0.41 -22.26
N TYR A 629 9.73 -0.42 -21.29
CA TYR A 629 9.23 -1.79 -21.23
C TYR A 629 8.87 -2.17 -19.81
N PHE A 630 7.96 -3.12 -19.73
CA PHE A 630 7.51 -3.75 -18.52
C PHE A 630 7.33 -5.24 -18.78
N MET A 631 7.96 -6.07 -17.96
CA MET A 631 7.84 -7.52 -18.06
C MET A 631 7.71 -8.09 -16.64
N VAL A 632 6.77 -8.99 -16.49
CA VAL A 632 6.60 -9.78 -15.27
C VAL A 632 6.39 -11.23 -15.64
N GLY A 633 7.02 -12.12 -14.90
CA GLY A 633 6.85 -13.56 -15.07
C GLY A 633 6.81 -14.25 -13.72
N GLN A 634 5.86 -15.17 -13.56
CA GLN A 634 5.83 -16.10 -12.44
C GLN A 634 5.88 -17.51 -13.02
N PHE A 635 6.90 -18.26 -12.64
CA PHE A 635 7.14 -19.62 -13.12
C PHE A 635 7.19 -20.56 -11.92
N ASN A 636 6.22 -21.45 -11.83
CA ASN A 636 6.17 -22.50 -10.82
C ASN A 636 6.97 -23.69 -11.33
N LEU A 637 8.22 -23.81 -10.91
CA LEU A 637 9.15 -24.85 -11.33
C LEU A 637 8.69 -26.23 -10.83
N ASN A 638 8.12 -26.27 -9.63
CA ASN A 638 7.47 -27.43 -9.03
C ASN A 638 6.44 -26.97 -7.98
N ARG A 639 5.95 -27.89 -7.11
CA ARG A 639 4.95 -27.57 -6.08
C ARG A 639 5.48 -26.67 -4.97
N GLU A 640 6.77 -26.60 -4.78
CA GLU A 640 7.45 -25.94 -3.66
C GLU A 640 8.28 -24.72 -4.10
N ASN A 641 8.65 -24.66 -5.39
CA ASN A 641 9.57 -23.65 -5.91
C ASN A 641 8.88 -22.79 -6.97
N THR A 642 8.91 -21.49 -6.75
CA THR A 642 8.36 -20.49 -7.66
C THR A 642 9.43 -19.44 -7.93
N LEU A 643 9.65 -19.14 -9.21
CA LEU A 643 10.52 -18.05 -9.67
C LEU A 643 9.64 -16.89 -10.13
N ARG A 644 9.84 -15.71 -9.58
CA ARG A 644 9.27 -14.44 -10.04
C ARG A 644 10.36 -13.57 -10.66
N LEU A 645 10.07 -13.04 -11.83
CA LEU A 645 10.91 -12.09 -12.55
C LEU A 645 10.11 -10.82 -12.77
N PHE A 646 10.71 -9.69 -12.49
CA PHE A 646 10.13 -8.38 -12.74
C PHE A 646 11.19 -7.50 -13.39
N LEU A 647 10.87 -6.95 -14.56
CA LEU A 647 11.74 -6.04 -15.29
C LEU A 647 10.92 -4.83 -15.74
N ARG A 648 11.37 -3.64 -15.37
CA ARG A 648 10.70 -2.40 -15.72
C ARG A 648 11.69 -1.32 -16.08
N SER A 649 11.35 -0.55 -17.11
CA SER A 649 12.03 0.72 -17.39
C SER A 649 11.04 1.89 -17.32
N TYR A 650 11.56 3.06 -16.96
CA TYR A 650 10.80 4.31 -16.94
C TYR A 650 11.73 5.50 -17.06
N THR A 651 11.15 6.63 -17.47
CA THR A 651 11.83 7.92 -17.54
C THR A 651 11.31 8.84 -16.45
N ASP A 652 12.23 9.56 -15.80
CA ASP A 652 11.94 10.62 -14.84
C ASP A 652 12.37 11.96 -15.43
N ASN A 653 11.44 12.88 -15.41
CA ASN A 653 11.72 14.22 -15.92
C ASN A 653 12.19 15.12 -14.80
N PRO A 654 13.10 16.06 -15.09
CA PRO A 654 13.43 17.10 -14.15
C PRO A 654 12.16 17.87 -13.76
N GLU A 655 12.05 18.22 -12.50
CA GLU A 655 11.05 19.18 -12.04
C GLU A 655 11.42 20.58 -12.55
N VAL A 656 10.44 21.44 -12.71
CA VAL A 656 10.70 22.79 -13.23
C VAL A 656 11.57 23.60 -12.28
N SER A 657 11.43 23.42 -10.98
CA SER A 657 12.33 23.99 -9.97
C SER A 657 13.78 23.62 -10.19
N GLN A 658 14.05 22.39 -10.65
CA GLN A 658 15.42 21.93 -10.96
C GLN A 658 15.97 22.50 -12.27
N LEU A 659 15.09 22.94 -13.18
CA LEU A 659 15.47 23.54 -14.47
C LEU A 659 15.65 25.06 -14.37
N GLN A 660 15.20 25.67 -13.28
CA GLN A 660 15.25 27.11 -13.11
C GLN A 660 16.59 27.58 -12.60
N ASN A 661 17.21 28.51 -13.29
CA ASN A 661 18.45 29.13 -12.90
C ASN A 661 18.26 30.20 -11.81
N VAL A 662 17.57 29.84 -10.71
CA VAL A 662 17.25 30.72 -9.58
C VAL A 662 17.78 30.08 -8.29
N TYR A 663 18.34 30.91 -7.42
CA TYR A 663 18.83 30.46 -6.12
C TYR A 663 17.66 30.17 -5.15
N ASP A 664 17.73 29.04 -4.48
CA ASP A 664 16.95 28.75 -3.31
C ASP A 664 17.85 28.90 -2.07
N VAL A 665 17.50 29.86 -1.24
CA VAL A 665 18.22 30.24 -0.03
C VAL A 665 17.39 29.98 1.22
N SER A 666 16.40 29.13 1.11
CA SER A 666 15.53 28.78 2.26
C SER A 666 16.28 28.06 3.37
N ASP A 667 17.40 27.40 3.04
CA ASP A 667 18.37 26.86 3.98
C ASP A 667 19.70 27.58 3.76
N ALA A 668 20.10 28.41 4.70
CA ALA A 668 21.31 29.21 4.61
C ALA A 668 22.60 28.38 4.55
N GLN A 669 22.56 27.13 5.00
CA GLN A 669 23.70 26.20 4.93
C GLN A 669 23.79 25.47 3.57
N TYR A 670 22.66 25.41 2.82
CA TYR A 670 22.54 24.68 1.56
C TYR A 670 21.85 25.51 0.48
N ILE A 671 22.63 26.35 -0.18
CA ILE A 671 22.15 27.12 -1.29
C ILE A 671 22.08 26.24 -2.53
N THR A 672 20.91 26.16 -3.15
CA THR A 672 20.72 25.37 -4.35
C THR A 672 20.33 26.24 -5.55
N ARG A 673 20.71 25.81 -6.75
CA ARG A 673 20.38 26.46 -8.01
C ARG A 673 19.98 25.42 -9.04
N GLY A 674 18.95 25.67 -9.81
CA GLY A 674 18.54 24.78 -10.88
C GLY A 674 19.47 24.83 -12.09
N ASN A 675 19.45 23.72 -12.87
CA ASN A 675 20.23 23.59 -14.11
C ASN A 675 19.28 23.39 -15.31
N PRO A 676 19.18 24.36 -16.24
CA PRO A 676 18.31 24.28 -17.42
C PRO A 676 18.64 23.11 -18.37
N ASP A 677 19.89 22.61 -18.34
CA ASP A 677 20.36 21.56 -19.25
C ASP A 677 20.06 20.14 -18.77
N LEU A 678 19.35 19.98 -17.65
CA LEU A 678 18.98 18.66 -17.14
C LEU A 678 18.11 17.89 -18.13
N ARG A 679 18.44 16.62 -18.28
CA ARG A 679 17.71 15.66 -19.10
C ARG A 679 16.94 14.67 -18.25
N PRO A 680 15.86 14.07 -18.76
CA PRO A 680 15.18 12.99 -18.07
C PRO A 680 16.15 11.85 -17.75
N SER A 681 16.10 11.34 -16.52
CA SER A 681 16.78 10.09 -16.17
C SER A 681 16.02 8.91 -16.77
N TYR A 682 16.76 7.88 -17.17
CA TYR A 682 16.19 6.63 -17.67
C TYR A 682 16.65 5.49 -16.75
N SER A 683 15.70 4.91 -16.06
CA SER A 683 15.95 3.90 -15.05
C SER A 683 15.46 2.52 -15.50
N HIS A 684 16.23 1.50 -15.14
CA HIS A 684 15.92 0.09 -15.39
C HIS A 684 15.97 -0.66 -14.07
N ASN A 685 14.89 -1.35 -13.73
CA ASN A 685 14.79 -2.14 -12.52
C ASN A 685 14.57 -3.61 -12.87
N LEU A 686 15.45 -4.47 -12.41
CA LEU A 686 15.32 -5.92 -12.47
C LEU A 686 15.20 -6.44 -11.04
N SER A 687 14.17 -7.23 -10.78
CA SER A 687 13.96 -7.92 -9.52
C SER A 687 13.68 -9.39 -9.79
N MET A 688 14.29 -10.26 -9.01
CA MET A 688 14.12 -11.70 -9.09
C MET A 688 13.90 -12.25 -7.69
N HIS A 689 12.85 -13.05 -7.52
CA HIS A 689 12.51 -13.74 -6.29
C HIS A 689 12.36 -15.24 -6.57
N TYR A 690 13.04 -16.04 -5.78
CA TYR A 690 12.97 -17.50 -5.83
C TYR A 690 12.38 -18.04 -4.54
#